data_caa3d7cf55b7e1fd74825e49e5c1e0ff
#
_entry.id   caa3d7cf55b7e1fd74825e49e5c1e0ff
#
_cell.length_a   1.000
_cell.length_b   1.000
_cell.length_c   1.000
_cell.angle_alpha   90.00
_cell.angle_beta   90.00
_cell.angle_gamma   90.00
#
_symmetry.space_group_name_H-M   'P 1'
#
loop_
_entity.id
_entity.type
_entity.pdbx_description
1 polymer ?
#
loop_
_entity_poly.entity_id
_entity_poly.type
_entity_poly.pdbx_seq_one_letter_code
_entity_poly.pdbx_strand_id
1 'polypeptide(L)'
;MVRKIIKALWILLAVVLVAIVVIFVSISKGWIGYMPPVEELENPNYKFATEVFSEDGKVLGTFSMEKNNRVYSSYADLSPNIIHALIATEDDRFAEHSGIDAKALFRAIVKRGLLLQKSAGGGSTISQQLAKQLFTEKVASNTIQRLLQKPIEWVIAVKLERYYTKEEILTMYLNKFDFLNNAVGIKTAASTYFGCEPKDLKIEQAAMLVGMCQNPSRYNPVSRNPKIRENALGRRNVVLRQMEKAGYISDAECDSLQALPLKLAYTRVDHKEGLATYFREYLRGVMIAKKPVKSDYRGWQMQKYYEDSLSWETNPLYGWCAKNKKKDGSNYNIYTDGLKIYTTINSHMQQYAEEAIKEHLGDFLQPLFFKEKQGSKNAPYARSLPQARVEELLTRAMKQTERYNVMKSGGASEQEIRKAFDTPQEMSVFTWAGEKDTIMTPMDSIRYYKHFLRTGFMSMDPMNGYVKAYVGGPNYTYFQYDMAMVGRRQVGSTIKPYLYTLAMENGFSPCDQVRHVEQTLITETGEAWTPRNANNKRYGEMVTLKWGLANSDNWISAYLMGKLNPYNLARLIHSFGVRNKAIDPVVSLCLGPCEISVGEMVSAYTAFANKGIRVAPLFVTRIEDSDGNVLSTFAPQMEEVISVSSAYKMLVMLRAVINEGTGGRVRRYGITADMGGKTGTTNDNSDSWFMGFTPSLVSGCWVGGDERDIHFGTMTYGQGAAAALPIWATYMKKVYGDPSLGYSQTETFKLPEGFDPCAGSETPDGEVFEETGLDDLFN
;
A
#
# COMPACT_ATOMS: atom_id res chain seq x y z
N MET A 1 33.89 64.33 41.03
CA MET A 1 33.09 63.90 39.86
C MET A 1 33.25 62.41 39.55
N VAL A 2 34.46 61.91 39.35
CA VAL A 2 34.77 60.53 39.00
C VAL A 2 34.17 59.47 39.96
N ARG A 3 34.29 59.64 41.29
CA ARG A 3 33.71 58.72 42.31
C ARG A 3 32.14 58.64 42.21
N LYS A 4 31.46 59.73 41.86
CA LYS A 4 30.01 59.74 41.71
C LYS A 4 29.59 58.98 40.40
N ILE A 5 30.37 59.12 39.33
CA ILE A 5 30.17 58.42 38.08
C ILE A 5 30.40 56.90 38.26
N ILE A 6 31.47 56.50 38.93
CA ILE A 6 31.76 55.08 39.26
C ILE A 6 30.68 54.52 40.15
N LYS A 7 30.15 55.19 41.15
CA LYS A 7 29.03 54.74 41.99
C LYS A 7 27.76 54.60 41.15
N ALA A 8 27.45 55.55 40.25
CA ALA A 8 26.31 55.48 39.36
C ALA A 8 26.42 54.29 38.40
N LEU A 9 27.59 53.98 37.83
CA LEU A 9 27.85 52.83 37.00
C LEU A 9 27.64 51.49 37.75
N TRP A 10 28.11 51.40 39.01
CA TRP A 10 27.89 50.22 39.84
C TRP A 10 26.42 50.03 40.22
N ILE A 11 25.70 51.13 40.51
CA ILE A 11 24.25 51.07 40.77
C ILE A 11 23.51 50.63 39.47
N LEU A 12 23.87 51.22 38.33
CA LEU A 12 23.28 50.80 37.03
C LEU A 12 23.55 49.33 36.75
N LEU A 13 24.78 48.85 36.96
CA LEU A 13 25.12 47.45 36.80
C LEU A 13 24.28 46.56 37.73
N ALA A 14 24.13 46.92 38.99
CA ALA A 14 23.32 46.19 39.96
C ALA A 14 21.83 46.16 39.54
N VAL A 15 21.26 47.27 39.09
CA VAL A 15 19.88 47.36 38.59
C VAL A 15 19.70 46.48 37.37
N VAL A 16 20.64 46.48 36.41
CA VAL A 16 20.60 45.63 35.23
C VAL A 16 20.66 44.15 35.62
N LEU A 17 21.54 43.75 36.55
CA LEU A 17 21.62 42.38 37.03
C LEU A 17 20.32 41.93 37.72
N VAL A 18 19.73 42.77 38.57
CA VAL A 18 18.43 42.50 39.21
C VAL A 18 17.33 42.38 38.16
N ALA A 19 17.28 43.28 37.18
CA ALA A 19 16.29 43.20 36.08
C ALA A 19 16.42 41.92 35.28
N ILE A 20 17.64 41.48 34.98
CA ILE A 20 17.90 40.19 34.30
C ILE A 20 17.35 39.03 35.14
N VAL A 21 17.66 38.99 36.44
CA VAL A 21 17.16 37.94 37.35
C VAL A 21 15.63 37.93 37.40
N VAL A 22 14.99 39.10 37.50
CA VAL A 22 13.52 39.23 37.51
C VAL A 22 12.92 38.72 36.20
N ILE A 23 13.51 39.04 35.05
CA ILE A 23 13.06 38.55 33.75
C ILE A 23 13.15 37.03 33.69
N PHE A 24 14.27 36.41 34.09
CA PHE A 24 14.43 34.96 34.07
C PHE A 24 13.50 34.24 35.04
N VAL A 25 13.26 34.80 36.23
CA VAL A 25 12.28 34.26 37.18
C VAL A 25 10.86 34.36 36.62
N SER A 26 10.50 35.49 35.99
CA SER A 26 9.20 35.71 35.38
C SER A 26 8.95 34.74 34.22
N ILE A 27 9.97 34.48 33.39
CA ILE A 27 9.91 33.45 32.32
C ILE A 27 9.76 32.06 32.94
N SER A 28 10.56 31.73 33.98
CA SER A 28 10.51 30.42 34.64
C SER A 28 9.14 30.11 35.27
N LYS A 29 8.41 31.16 35.72
CA LYS A 29 7.06 31.07 36.28
C LYS A 29 5.95 31.15 35.22
N GLY A 30 6.31 31.30 33.93
CA GLY A 30 5.34 31.40 32.83
C GLY A 30 4.62 32.77 32.76
N TRP A 31 5.11 33.79 33.42
CA TRP A 31 4.53 35.16 33.37
C TRP A 31 4.93 35.90 32.08
N ILE A 32 6.04 35.49 31.47
CA ILE A 32 6.54 36.02 30.19
C ILE A 32 6.74 34.84 29.22
N GLY A 33 5.92 34.79 28.16
CA GLY A 33 5.97 33.76 27.13
C GLY A 33 5.38 32.42 27.55
N TYR A 34 5.35 31.48 26.62
CA TYR A 34 4.90 30.12 26.90
C TYR A 34 6.02 29.35 27.65
N MET A 35 5.66 28.77 28.79
CA MET A 35 6.51 27.88 29.55
C MET A 35 5.81 26.52 29.66
N PRO A 36 6.36 25.45 29.07
CA PRO A 36 5.72 24.13 29.15
C PRO A 36 5.60 23.69 30.61
N PRO A 37 4.47 23.08 31.00
CA PRO A 37 4.32 22.44 32.31
C PRO A 37 5.28 21.26 32.45
N VAL A 38 5.48 20.79 33.69
CA VAL A 38 6.45 19.74 33.98
C VAL A 38 6.08 18.44 33.25
N GLU A 39 4.79 18.12 33.20
CA GLU A 39 4.24 16.95 32.52
C GLU A 39 4.53 16.93 31.01
N GLU A 40 4.52 18.11 30.37
CA GLU A 40 4.85 18.25 28.94
C GLU A 40 6.38 18.20 28.71
N LEU A 41 7.16 18.62 29.70
CA LEU A 41 8.62 18.47 29.67
C LEU A 41 9.07 17.04 29.94
N GLU A 42 8.39 16.31 30.83
CA GLU A 42 8.67 14.91 31.16
C GLU A 42 8.19 13.96 30.06
N ASN A 43 7.10 14.31 29.35
CA ASN A 43 6.57 13.55 28.24
C ASN A 43 6.27 14.49 27.07
N PRO A 44 7.27 14.94 26.31
CA PRO A 44 7.02 15.71 25.10
C PRO A 44 6.16 14.88 24.17
N ASN A 45 4.99 15.42 23.76
CA ASN A 45 4.07 14.73 22.83
C ASN A 45 4.77 14.50 21.49
N TYR A 46 5.50 13.40 21.38
CA TYR A 46 6.08 12.95 20.12
C TYR A 46 4.99 12.30 19.29
N LYS A 47 4.74 12.86 18.12
CA LYS A 47 3.91 12.25 17.10
C LYS A 47 4.83 11.43 16.22
N PHE A 48 4.76 10.11 16.32
CA PHE A 48 5.53 9.20 15.51
C PHE A 48 4.67 8.59 14.42
N ALA A 49 5.24 8.43 13.24
CA ALA A 49 4.61 7.68 12.17
C ALA A 49 4.48 6.21 12.56
N THR A 50 3.40 5.59 12.14
CA THR A 50 3.23 4.14 12.25
C THR A 50 4.04 3.44 11.16
N GLU A 51 4.81 2.43 11.54
CA GLU A 51 5.57 1.58 10.61
C GLU A 51 4.77 0.33 10.24
N VAL A 52 4.80 -0.03 8.96
CA VAL A 52 4.18 -1.26 8.44
C VAL A 52 5.28 -2.21 8.00
N PHE A 53 5.35 -3.36 8.64
CA PHE A 53 6.38 -4.38 8.41
C PHE A 53 5.84 -5.52 7.57
N SER A 54 6.66 -6.04 6.66
CA SER A 54 6.43 -7.30 5.99
C SER A 54 6.67 -8.49 6.94
N GLU A 55 6.26 -9.69 6.52
CA GLU A 55 6.50 -10.94 7.24
C GLU A 55 8.00 -11.20 7.49
N ASP A 56 8.84 -10.87 6.52
CA ASP A 56 10.30 -10.99 6.55
C ASP A 56 11.00 -9.78 7.22
N GLY A 57 10.23 -8.91 7.91
CA GLY A 57 10.74 -7.85 8.77
C GLY A 57 11.18 -6.56 8.06
N LYS A 58 10.97 -6.43 6.74
CA LYS A 58 11.24 -5.18 6.03
C LYS A 58 10.13 -4.15 6.23
N VAL A 59 10.48 -2.88 6.30
CA VAL A 59 9.51 -1.79 6.34
C VAL A 59 8.92 -1.62 4.94
N LEU A 60 7.62 -1.89 4.80
CA LEU A 60 6.88 -1.65 3.56
C LEU A 60 6.56 -0.17 3.36
N GLY A 61 6.42 0.57 4.44
CA GLY A 61 6.14 2.00 4.46
C GLY A 61 5.64 2.49 5.81
N THR A 62 5.25 3.75 5.85
CA THR A 62 4.80 4.42 7.07
C THR A 62 3.48 5.14 6.87
N PHE A 63 2.68 5.24 7.93
CA PHE A 63 1.53 6.12 7.98
C PHE A 63 1.87 7.36 8.80
N SER A 64 1.82 8.52 8.17
CA SER A 64 2.11 9.81 8.81
C SER A 64 1.16 10.90 8.32
N MET A 65 1.00 11.96 9.09
CA MET A 65 0.40 13.20 8.57
C MET A 65 1.39 13.89 7.64
N GLU A 66 0.89 14.67 6.68
CA GLU A 66 1.74 15.53 5.84
C GLU A 66 2.73 16.31 6.71
N LYS A 67 4.03 16.23 6.40
CA LYS A 67 5.17 16.82 7.11
C LYS A 67 5.54 16.21 8.48
N ASN A 68 5.03 15.04 8.86
CA ASN A 68 5.34 14.40 10.15
C ASN A 68 5.73 12.92 10.01
N ASN A 69 6.48 12.57 8.97
CA ASN A 69 6.96 11.20 8.76
C ASN A 69 8.15 10.89 9.71
N ARG A 70 7.90 10.94 11.03
CA ARG A 70 8.89 10.64 12.07
C ARG A 70 8.79 9.21 12.50
N VAL A 71 9.89 8.50 12.36
CA VAL A 71 10.07 7.19 12.96
C VAL A 71 11.08 7.31 14.09
N TYR A 72 10.75 6.73 15.23
CA TYR A 72 11.62 6.80 16.42
C TYR A 72 12.89 5.96 16.24
N SER A 73 14.04 6.50 16.62
CA SER A 73 15.29 5.79 16.85
C SER A 73 15.69 5.93 18.30
N SER A 74 16.02 4.84 18.96
CA SER A 74 16.65 4.89 20.29
C SER A 74 18.12 5.34 20.17
N TYR A 75 18.76 5.72 21.28
CA TYR A 75 20.19 6.05 21.26
C TYR A 75 21.06 4.89 20.79
N ALA A 76 20.70 3.67 21.15
CA ALA A 76 21.41 2.45 20.74
C ALA A 76 21.32 2.18 19.21
N ASP A 77 20.32 2.75 18.54
CA ASP A 77 20.15 2.64 17.09
C ASP A 77 20.94 3.71 16.31
N LEU A 78 21.62 4.63 17.00
CA LEU A 78 22.38 5.69 16.35
C LEU A 78 23.84 5.28 16.13
N SER A 79 24.36 5.57 14.94
CA SER A 79 25.79 5.42 14.67
C SER A 79 26.59 6.41 15.54
N PRO A 80 27.72 6.01 16.12
CA PRO A 80 28.64 6.95 16.75
C PRO A 80 29.05 8.11 15.84
N ASN A 81 29.08 7.87 14.53
CA ASN A 81 29.45 8.87 13.52
C ASN A 81 28.50 10.07 13.49
N ILE A 82 27.17 9.84 13.59
CA ILE A 82 26.19 10.94 13.59
C ILE A 82 26.27 11.76 14.91
N ILE A 83 26.52 11.08 16.02
CA ILE A 83 26.66 11.71 17.35
C ILE A 83 27.91 12.59 17.37
N HIS A 84 29.07 12.06 16.94
CA HIS A 84 30.33 12.77 16.86
C HIS A 84 30.26 13.98 15.91
N ALA A 85 29.65 13.78 14.72
CA ALA A 85 29.46 14.86 13.76
C ALA A 85 28.57 15.99 14.32
N LEU A 86 27.49 15.64 15.02
CA LEU A 86 26.57 16.61 15.62
C LEU A 86 27.26 17.40 16.75
N ILE A 87 27.91 16.73 17.69
CA ILE A 87 28.62 17.37 18.82
C ILE A 87 29.73 18.26 18.26
N ALA A 88 30.61 17.77 17.40
CA ALA A 88 31.71 18.51 16.83
C ALA A 88 31.28 19.78 16.08
N THR A 89 30.08 19.78 15.50
CA THR A 89 29.64 20.87 14.63
C THR A 89 28.74 21.88 15.32
N GLU A 90 27.82 21.42 16.14
CA GLU A 90 26.79 22.27 16.74
C GLU A 90 27.12 22.66 18.19
N ASP A 91 27.87 21.81 18.95
CA ASP A 91 28.10 22.04 20.38
C ASP A 91 29.32 21.23 20.90
N ASP A 92 30.53 21.70 20.58
CA ASP A 92 31.79 21.03 20.86
C ASP A 92 32.04 20.73 22.34
N ARG A 93 31.33 21.40 23.23
CA ARG A 93 31.39 21.23 24.70
C ARG A 93 30.08 20.77 25.32
N PHE A 94 29.29 20.05 24.55
CA PHE A 94 27.96 19.58 24.96
C PHE A 94 27.97 18.86 26.33
N ALA A 95 29.01 18.10 26.62
CA ALA A 95 29.15 17.39 27.90
C ALA A 95 29.52 18.29 29.10
N GLU A 96 30.01 19.55 28.86
CA GLU A 96 30.57 20.42 29.88
C GLU A 96 29.58 21.42 30.47
N HIS A 97 28.38 21.56 29.93
CA HIS A 97 27.40 22.56 30.37
C HIS A 97 26.01 21.95 30.58
N SER A 98 25.13 22.69 31.26
CA SER A 98 23.74 22.29 31.57
C SER A 98 22.73 23.17 30.81
N GLY A 99 22.72 23.08 29.48
CA GLY A 99 21.80 23.78 28.58
C GLY A 99 22.28 25.13 28.05
N ILE A 100 23.20 25.81 28.76
CA ILE A 100 23.78 27.07 28.32
C ILE A 100 25.32 26.99 28.42
N ASP A 101 26.01 27.18 27.29
CA ASP A 101 27.45 27.35 27.28
C ASP A 101 27.84 28.81 27.48
N ALA A 102 28.13 29.17 28.71
CA ALA A 102 28.54 30.55 29.09
C ALA A 102 29.80 31.03 28.37
N LYS A 103 30.79 30.14 28.15
CA LYS A 103 32.04 30.48 27.44
C LYS A 103 31.81 30.75 25.97
N ALA A 104 30.98 29.92 25.29
CA ALA A 104 30.60 30.13 23.89
C ALA A 104 29.74 31.40 23.72
N LEU A 105 28.84 31.66 24.66
CA LEU A 105 28.00 32.85 24.66
C LEU A 105 28.87 34.11 24.81
N PHE A 106 29.81 34.14 25.76
CA PHE A 106 30.75 35.25 25.94
C PHE A 106 31.62 35.45 24.68
N ARG A 107 32.18 34.40 24.14
CA ARG A 107 32.92 34.42 22.88
C ARG A 107 32.10 35.01 21.72
N ALA A 108 30.83 34.63 21.60
CA ALA A 108 29.94 35.13 20.57
C ALA A 108 29.61 36.62 20.74
N ILE A 109 29.37 37.09 22.00
CA ILE A 109 29.11 38.50 22.31
C ILE A 109 30.35 39.36 21.98
N VAL A 110 31.54 38.92 22.38
CA VAL A 110 32.78 39.68 22.14
C VAL A 110 33.15 39.69 20.67
N LYS A 111 33.22 38.55 20.02
CA LYS A 111 33.67 38.45 18.62
C LYS A 111 32.64 38.98 17.61
N ARG A 112 31.37 38.69 17.80
CA ARG A 112 30.30 39.09 16.88
C ARG A 112 29.71 40.46 17.21
N GLY A 113 29.58 40.79 18.53
CA GLY A 113 28.99 42.04 18.99
C GLY A 113 29.98 43.20 18.98
N LEU A 114 31.18 43.00 19.60
CA LEU A 114 32.20 44.06 19.70
C LEU A 114 33.17 44.11 18.51
N LEU A 115 33.61 42.94 18.01
CA LEU A 115 34.61 42.87 16.92
C LEU A 115 34.02 42.73 15.54
N LEU A 116 32.66 42.66 15.39
CA LEU A 116 31.91 42.56 14.14
C LEU A 116 32.36 41.40 13.22
N GLN A 117 32.99 40.36 13.76
CA GLN A 117 33.46 39.19 13.01
C GLN A 117 32.30 38.28 12.65
N LYS A 118 31.83 38.33 11.43
CA LYS A 118 30.72 37.49 10.95
C LYS A 118 31.01 35.98 10.95
N SER A 119 32.28 35.59 10.92
CA SER A 119 32.77 34.20 10.92
C SER A 119 32.85 33.53 12.30
N ALA A 120 32.62 34.27 13.39
CA ALA A 120 32.60 33.69 14.73
C ALA A 120 31.41 32.72 14.85
N GLY A 121 31.67 31.46 15.24
CA GLY A 121 30.68 30.40 15.41
C GLY A 121 29.47 30.78 16.25
N GLY A 122 28.38 30.05 16.12
CA GLY A 122 27.15 30.25 16.92
C GLY A 122 27.38 30.02 18.41
N GLY A 123 26.60 30.68 19.26
CA GLY A 123 26.61 30.48 20.72
C GLY A 123 25.38 29.71 21.23
N SER A 124 24.66 29.02 20.37
CA SER A 124 23.47 28.21 20.74
C SER A 124 23.87 26.76 20.93
N THR A 125 23.44 26.15 22.02
CA THR A 125 23.69 24.74 22.35
C THR A 125 22.65 23.83 21.67
N ILE A 126 22.94 22.51 21.57
CA ILE A 126 21.99 21.49 21.09
C ILE A 126 20.71 21.54 21.91
N SER A 127 20.79 21.66 23.25
CA SER A 127 19.62 21.75 24.14
C SER A 127 18.75 22.97 23.84
N GLN A 128 19.35 24.12 23.50
CA GLN A 128 18.62 25.33 23.10
C GLN A 128 17.93 25.16 21.72
N GLN A 129 18.62 24.50 20.79
CA GLN A 129 18.03 24.17 19.48
C GLN A 129 16.86 23.21 19.63
N LEU A 130 16.97 22.18 20.50
CA LEU A 130 15.91 21.28 20.84
C LEU A 130 14.71 21.98 21.49
N ALA A 131 14.96 22.85 22.49
CA ALA A 131 13.93 23.67 23.14
C ALA A 131 13.13 24.48 22.12
N LYS A 132 13.83 25.08 21.16
CA LYS A 132 13.19 25.80 20.03
C LYS A 132 12.34 24.88 19.17
N GLN A 133 12.82 23.68 18.82
CA GLN A 133 12.10 22.73 17.99
C GLN A 133 10.85 22.14 18.66
N LEU A 134 10.88 21.96 19.97
CA LEU A 134 9.79 21.35 20.74
C LEU A 134 8.68 22.34 21.08
N PHE A 135 9.04 23.56 21.49
CA PHE A 135 8.12 24.47 22.18
C PHE A 135 7.95 25.84 21.49
N THR A 136 8.56 26.05 20.31
CA THR A 136 8.43 27.31 19.58
C THR A 136 7.76 27.06 18.22
N GLU A 137 6.42 27.13 18.19
CA GLU A 137 5.63 26.88 16.97
C GLU A 137 5.81 27.94 15.86
N LYS A 138 6.10 29.18 16.23
CA LYS A 138 6.26 30.29 15.26
C LYS A 138 7.68 30.83 15.27
N VAL A 139 8.31 30.81 14.11
CA VAL A 139 9.61 31.48 13.93
C VAL A 139 9.40 32.99 14.06
N ALA A 140 10.21 33.65 14.93
CA ALA A 140 10.19 35.08 15.11
C ALA A 140 10.41 35.80 13.75
N SER A 141 9.47 36.63 13.36
CA SER A 141 9.49 37.34 12.08
C SER A 141 10.43 38.54 12.08
N ASN A 142 10.77 39.09 13.27
CA ASN A 142 11.63 40.26 13.39
C ASN A 142 12.69 40.10 14.50
N THR A 143 13.67 40.99 14.52
CA THR A 143 14.83 40.98 15.45
C THR A 143 14.40 41.12 16.90
N ILE A 144 13.39 41.92 17.21
CA ILE A 144 12.89 42.15 18.56
C ILE A 144 12.25 40.91 19.14
N GLN A 145 11.39 40.21 18.34
CA GLN A 145 10.80 38.96 18.76
C GLN A 145 11.86 37.86 18.99
N ARG A 146 12.92 37.82 18.16
CA ARG A 146 14.06 36.92 18.39
C ARG A 146 14.79 37.18 19.68
N LEU A 147 14.94 38.45 20.05
CA LEU A 147 15.60 38.85 21.31
C LEU A 147 14.79 38.39 22.53
N LEU A 148 13.44 38.43 22.44
CA LEU A 148 12.56 38.00 23.54
C LEU A 148 12.42 36.45 23.58
N GLN A 149 12.53 35.75 22.45
CA GLN A 149 12.47 34.29 22.42
C GLN A 149 13.71 33.62 23.03
N LYS A 150 14.89 34.20 22.85
CA LYS A 150 16.16 33.61 23.33
C LYS A 150 16.19 33.29 24.81
N PRO A 151 15.81 34.19 25.74
CA PRO A 151 15.73 33.87 27.16
C PRO A 151 14.78 32.72 27.50
N ILE A 152 13.67 32.59 26.77
CA ILE A 152 12.70 31.50 26.93
C ILE A 152 13.36 30.17 26.52
N GLU A 153 14.00 30.12 25.34
CA GLU A 153 14.76 28.95 24.87
C GLU A 153 15.82 28.53 25.90
N TRP A 154 16.51 29.46 26.52
CA TRP A 154 17.53 29.20 27.56
C TRP A 154 16.93 28.55 28.81
N VAL A 155 15.82 29.09 29.33
CA VAL A 155 15.14 28.53 30.51
C VAL A 155 14.63 27.10 30.22
N ILE A 156 14.05 26.89 29.05
CA ILE A 156 13.57 25.56 28.64
C ILE A 156 14.76 24.59 28.47
N ALA A 157 15.87 25.03 27.85
CA ALA A 157 17.05 24.20 27.67
C ALA A 157 17.64 23.74 29.00
N VAL A 158 17.73 24.64 30.01
CA VAL A 158 18.19 24.29 31.37
C VAL A 158 17.21 23.32 32.05
N LYS A 159 15.89 23.47 31.83
CA LYS A 159 14.92 22.51 32.36
C LYS A 159 15.06 21.15 31.69
N LEU A 160 15.20 21.07 30.35
CA LEU A 160 15.43 19.81 29.63
C LEU A 160 16.65 19.06 30.19
N GLU A 161 17.77 19.74 30.42
CA GLU A 161 18.99 19.15 31.00
C GLU A 161 18.82 18.66 32.45
N ARG A 162 17.76 19.08 33.14
CA ARG A 162 17.41 18.55 34.47
C ARG A 162 16.63 17.25 34.42
N TYR A 163 15.82 17.06 33.37
CA TYR A 163 14.92 15.91 33.24
C TYR A 163 15.51 14.80 32.38
N TYR A 164 16.40 15.14 31.44
CA TYR A 164 16.94 14.24 30.45
C TYR A 164 18.46 14.16 30.51
N THR A 165 18.96 12.96 30.23
CA THR A 165 20.39 12.72 30.02
C THR A 165 20.88 13.37 28.72
N LYS A 166 22.18 13.52 28.56
CA LYS A 166 22.80 14.02 27.32
C LYS A 166 22.42 13.13 26.11
N GLU A 167 22.40 11.81 26.30
CA GLU A 167 22.04 10.83 25.29
C GLU A 167 20.59 10.98 24.85
N GLU A 168 19.68 11.17 25.79
CA GLU A 168 18.26 11.42 25.49
C GLU A 168 18.07 12.73 24.73
N ILE A 169 18.79 13.80 25.11
CA ILE A 169 18.72 15.10 24.42
C ILE A 169 19.20 14.97 22.95
N LEU A 170 20.33 14.27 22.72
CA LEU A 170 20.81 14.00 21.35
C LEU A 170 19.80 13.19 20.53
N THR A 171 19.24 12.16 21.14
CA THR A 171 18.22 11.30 20.53
C THR A 171 16.98 12.12 20.17
N MET A 172 16.48 12.94 21.09
CA MET A 172 15.33 13.81 20.86
C MET A 172 15.62 14.82 19.74
N TYR A 173 16.79 15.42 19.70
CA TYR A 173 17.19 16.37 18.67
C TYR A 173 17.18 15.73 17.28
N LEU A 174 17.81 14.56 17.14
CA LEU A 174 17.91 13.83 15.87
C LEU A 174 16.57 13.27 15.40
N ASN A 175 15.71 12.83 16.30
CA ASN A 175 14.35 12.37 15.98
C ASN A 175 13.40 13.52 15.61
N LYS A 176 13.67 14.74 16.06
CA LYS A 176 12.79 15.90 15.81
C LYS A 176 13.14 16.66 14.54
N PHE A 177 14.40 16.61 14.09
CA PHE A 177 14.89 17.46 13.02
C PHE A 177 14.26 17.11 11.66
N ASP A 178 13.84 18.14 10.89
CA ASP A 178 13.31 17.99 9.54
C ASP A 178 14.46 18.13 8.51
N PHE A 179 14.83 17.01 7.90
CA PHE A 179 15.85 16.93 6.86
C PHE A 179 15.31 17.19 5.44
N LEU A 180 14.11 17.75 5.30
CA LEU A 180 13.40 17.94 4.02
C LEU A 180 13.03 16.64 3.29
N ASN A 181 12.41 16.80 2.12
CA ASN A 181 12.02 15.69 1.25
C ASN A 181 11.22 14.60 1.97
N ASN A 182 10.36 15.02 2.90
CA ASN A 182 9.56 14.16 3.76
C ASN A 182 10.38 13.30 4.75
N ALA A 183 11.66 13.64 4.96
CA ALA A 183 12.56 12.94 5.88
C ALA A 183 12.62 13.66 7.22
N VAL A 184 11.66 13.42 8.12
CA VAL A 184 11.62 13.97 9.47
C VAL A 184 12.16 12.95 10.45
N GLY A 185 13.24 13.33 11.17
CA GLY A 185 13.99 12.45 12.06
C GLY A 185 15.08 11.66 11.34
N ILE A 186 16.06 11.23 12.13
CA ILE A 186 17.30 10.60 11.63
C ILE A 186 17.06 9.27 10.92
N LYS A 187 16.10 8.44 11.40
CA LYS A 187 15.79 7.15 10.79
C LYS A 187 15.23 7.33 9.38
N THR A 188 14.27 8.23 9.26
CA THR A 188 13.69 8.56 7.95
C THR A 188 14.74 9.20 7.03
N ALA A 189 15.62 10.04 7.56
CA ALA A 189 16.70 10.68 6.78
C ALA A 189 17.73 9.67 6.28
N ALA A 190 18.20 8.74 7.12
CA ALA A 190 19.14 7.69 6.75
C ALA A 190 18.55 6.79 5.65
N SER A 191 17.31 6.36 5.81
CA SER A 191 16.58 5.58 4.81
C SER A 191 16.36 6.37 3.50
N THR A 192 15.89 7.62 3.57
CA THR A 192 15.58 8.45 2.39
C THR A 192 16.82 8.78 1.56
N TYR A 193 17.92 9.20 2.21
CA TYR A 193 19.10 9.68 1.47
C TYR A 193 20.11 8.57 1.15
N PHE A 194 20.17 7.51 1.97
CA PHE A 194 21.20 6.49 1.88
C PHE A 194 20.69 5.05 1.84
N GLY A 195 19.39 4.80 2.04
CA GLY A 195 18.82 3.46 2.03
C GLY A 195 19.35 2.56 3.15
N CYS A 196 19.75 3.14 4.31
CA CYS A 196 20.32 2.40 5.44
C CYS A 196 19.65 2.76 6.77
N GLU A 197 19.87 1.93 7.78
CA GLU A 197 19.48 2.25 9.16
C GLU A 197 20.43 3.29 9.77
N PRO A 198 20.01 4.09 10.77
CA PRO A 198 20.85 5.11 11.40
C PRO A 198 22.15 4.58 11.99
N LYS A 199 22.16 3.35 12.51
CA LYS A 199 23.36 2.69 13.07
C LYS A 199 24.45 2.41 12.01
N ASP A 200 24.04 2.29 10.74
CA ASP A 200 24.90 1.92 9.62
C ASP A 200 25.45 3.16 8.86
N LEU A 201 25.12 4.37 9.33
CA LEU A 201 25.60 5.62 8.71
C LEU A 201 27.13 5.70 8.77
N LYS A 202 27.75 5.87 7.60
CA LYS A 202 29.17 6.13 7.45
C LYS A 202 29.52 7.58 7.85
N ILE A 203 30.80 7.87 8.08
CA ILE A 203 31.27 9.20 8.53
C ILE A 203 30.83 10.30 7.57
N GLU A 204 31.08 10.13 6.27
CA GLU A 204 30.71 11.10 5.22
C GLU A 204 29.20 11.30 5.06
N GLN A 205 28.41 10.25 5.33
CA GLN A 205 26.95 10.29 5.30
C GLN A 205 26.41 11.03 6.52
N ALA A 206 26.92 10.71 7.70
CA ALA A 206 26.61 11.41 8.96
C ALA A 206 26.98 12.91 8.87
N ALA A 207 28.16 13.21 8.35
CA ALA A 207 28.62 14.60 8.13
C ALA A 207 27.70 15.36 7.17
N MET A 208 27.15 14.71 6.15
CA MET A 208 26.20 15.35 5.23
C MET A 208 24.89 15.68 5.94
N LEU A 209 24.31 14.73 6.71
CA LEU A 209 23.05 14.97 7.43
C LEU A 209 23.22 16.08 8.48
N VAL A 210 24.29 16.05 9.26
CA VAL A 210 24.59 17.13 10.21
C VAL A 210 24.81 18.46 9.50
N GLY A 211 25.43 18.45 8.34
CA GLY A 211 25.56 19.64 7.49
C GLY A 211 24.22 20.29 7.14
N MET A 212 23.18 19.49 6.93
CA MET A 212 21.82 19.99 6.69
C MET A 212 21.20 20.65 7.92
N CYS A 213 21.61 20.30 9.15
CA CYS A 213 21.03 20.86 10.38
C CYS A 213 21.13 22.39 10.46
N GLN A 214 22.10 23.00 9.81
CA GLN A 214 22.24 24.46 9.79
C GLN A 214 21.16 25.14 8.94
N ASN A 215 20.87 24.62 7.74
CA ASN A 215 19.84 25.12 6.83
C ASN A 215 19.53 24.04 5.78
N PRO A 216 18.50 23.20 6.01
CA PRO A 216 18.20 22.10 5.10
C PRO A 216 17.94 22.51 3.66
N SER A 217 17.24 23.63 3.44
CA SER A 217 16.91 24.11 2.09
C SER A 217 18.17 24.55 1.30
N ARG A 218 19.16 25.13 1.98
CA ARG A 218 20.41 25.59 1.36
C ARG A 218 21.39 24.45 1.10
N TYR A 219 21.32 23.39 1.88
CA TYR A 219 22.23 22.26 1.84
C TYR A 219 21.54 20.94 1.42
N ASN A 220 20.51 21.05 0.59
CA ASN A 220 19.77 19.91 0.09
C ASN A 220 20.57 19.15 -0.98
N PRO A 221 21.03 17.90 -0.72
CA PRO A 221 21.90 17.16 -1.65
C PRO A 221 21.17 16.63 -2.89
N VAL A 222 19.83 16.58 -2.89
CA VAL A 222 18.99 16.12 -4.01
C VAL A 222 18.28 17.26 -4.74
N SER A 223 18.66 18.53 -4.46
CA SER A 223 18.07 19.67 -5.14
C SER A 223 18.28 19.61 -6.66
N ARG A 224 17.29 20.02 -7.44
CA ARG A 224 17.43 20.19 -8.90
C ARG A 224 18.48 21.26 -9.26
N ASN A 225 18.71 22.23 -8.37
CA ASN A 225 19.70 23.30 -8.56
C ASN A 225 21.12 22.80 -8.25
N PRO A 226 22.05 22.77 -9.24
CA PRO A 226 23.43 22.31 -9.06
C PRO A 226 24.19 23.07 -7.95
N LYS A 227 23.98 24.39 -7.83
CA LYS A 227 24.62 25.23 -6.83
C LYS A 227 24.25 24.84 -5.39
N ILE A 228 23.01 24.38 -5.18
CA ILE A 228 22.56 23.90 -3.87
C ILE A 228 23.24 22.57 -3.54
N ARG A 229 23.40 21.66 -4.51
CA ARG A 229 24.14 20.40 -4.31
C ARG A 229 25.63 20.63 -4.01
N GLU A 230 26.24 21.59 -4.70
CA GLU A 230 27.62 22.01 -4.40
C GLU A 230 27.74 22.59 -2.98
N ASN A 231 26.81 23.43 -2.55
CA ASN A 231 26.73 23.92 -1.19
C ASN A 231 26.61 22.78 -0.15
N ALA A 232 25.83 21.72 -0.46
CA ALA A 232 25.69 20.56 0.40
C ALA A 232 27.02 19.81 0.56
N LEU A 233 27.75 19.60 -0.55
CA LEU A 233 29.09 19.01 -0.55
C LEU A 233 30.07 19.85 0.27
N GLY A 234 30.10 21.16 0.04
CA GLY A 234 30.96 22.09 0.79
C GLY A 234 30.63 22.08 2.29
N ARG A 235 29.34 22.03 2.66
CA ARG A 235 28.92 21.98 4.07
C ARG A 235 29.28 20.65 4.72
N ARG A 236 29.15 19.50 4.03
CA ARG A 236 29.65 18.20 4.50
C ARG A 236 31.14 18.29 4.86
N ASN A 237 31.94 18.88 3.98
CA ASN A 237 33.38 19.03 4.17
C ASN A 237 33.71 19.93 5.38
N VAL A 238 32.89 20.96 5.66
CA VAL A 238 33.01 21.75 6.90
C VAL A 238 32.76 20.88 8.13
N VAL A 239 31.75 20.00 8.13
CA VAL A 239 31.46 19.09 9.24
C VAL A 239 32.63 18.13 9.47
N LEU A 240 33.17 17.52 8.41
CA LEU A 240 34.35 16.64 8.50
C LEU A 240 35.53 17.35 9.14
N ARG A 241 35.81 18.63 8.77
CA ARG A 241 36.87 19.42 9.38
C ARG A 241 36.58 19.77 10.84
N GLN A 242 35.32 19.89 11.28
CA GLN A 242 34.98 20.07 12.69
C GLN A 242 35.22 18.77 13.49
N MET A 243 34.87 17.58 12.88
CA MET A 243 35.13 16.28 13.49
C MET A 243 36.64 16.03 13.68
N GLU A 244 37.46 16.44 12.71
CA GLU A 244 38.94 16.39 12.83
C GLU A 244 39.44 17.29 13.98
N LYS A 245 39.00 18.55 14.05
CA LYS A 245 39.35 19.48 15.11
C LYS A 245 38.93 19.00 16.51
N ALA A 246 37.84 18.28 16.59
CA ALA A 246 37.35 17.64 17.84
C ALA A 246 38.06 16.32 18.16
N GLY A 247 38.92 15.81 17.26
CA GLY A 247 39.71 14.59 17.49
C GLY A 247 38.94 13.31 17.24
N TYR A 248 37.78 13.36 16.60
CA TYR A 248 36.99 12.16 16.25
C TYR A 248 37.49 11.41 14.99
N ILE A 249 38.18 12.13 14.10
CA ILE A 249 38.85 11.58 12.93
C ILE A 249 40.22 12.20 12.77
N SER A 250 41.15 11.49 12.12
CA SER A 250 42.49 12.02 11.83
C SER A 250 42.45 13.00 10.62
N ASP A 251 43.51 13.82 10.48
CA ASP A 251 43.65 14.73 9.35
C ASP A 251 43.69 13.97 8.00
N ALA A 252 44.38 12.84 7.92
CA ALA A 252 44.45 12.00 6.75
C ALA A 252 43.08 11.38 6.37
N GLU A 253 42.29 10.95 7.36
CA GLU A 253 40.92 10.49 7.14
C GLU A 253 40.01 11.63 6.67
N CYS A 254 40.13 12.82 7.26
CA CYS A 254 39.37 13.99 6.87
C CYS A 254 39.61 14.34 5.41
N ASP A 255 40.87 14.40 4.97
CA ASP A 255 41.22 14.72 3.58
C ASP A 255 40.71 13.63 2.62
N SER A 256 40.85 12.36 2.98
CA SER A 256 40.32 11.23 2.19
C SER A 256 38.80 11.32 2.04
N LEU A 257 38.07 11.56 3.13
CA LEU A 257 36.60 11.65 3.11
C LEU A 257 36.09 12.89 2.36
N GLN A 258 36.82 14.01 2.43
CA GLN A 258 36.48 15.23 1.69
C GLN A 258 36.60 15.04 0.16
N ALA A 259 37.52 14.20 -0.29
CA ALA A 259 37.71 13.86 -1.70
C ALA A 259 36.58 12.98 -2.28
N LEU A 260 35.80 12.30 -1.44
CA LEU A 260 34.71 11.45 -1.88
C LEU A 260 33.55 12.26 -2.49
N PRO A 261 32.98 11.82 -3.61
CA PRO A 261 31.74 12.39 -4.14
C PRO A 261 30.57 12.10 -3.21
N LEU A 262 29.50 12.89 -3.31
CA LEU A 262 28.22 12.56 -2.64
C LEU A 262 27.57 11.36 -3.34
N LYS A 263 27.64 10.17 -2.70
CA LYS A 263 26.92 8.98 -3.13
C LYS A 263 25.62 8.89 -2.37
N LEU A 264 24.51 9.04 -3.07
CA LEU A 264 23.16 8.96 -2.52
C LEU A 264 22.45 7.72 -3.09
N ALA A 265 21.69 7.04 -2.25
CA ALA A 265 20.69 6.05 -2.62
C ALA A 265 19.30 6.65 -2.34
N TYR A 266 19.06 7.81 -2.97
CA TYR A 266 17.87 8.61 -2.67
C TYR A 266 16.60 7.90 -3.10
N THR A 267 15.73 7.64 -2.13
CA THR A 267 14.37 7.13 -2.33
C THR A 267 13.43 7.99 -1.50
N ARG A 268 12.50 8.67 -2.17
CA ARG A 268 11.49 9.46 -1.46
C ARG A 268 10.54 8.51 -0.74
N VAL A 269 10.44 8.62 0.57
CA VAL A 269 9.46 7.88 1.36
C VAL A 269 8.14 8.67 1.34
N ASP A 270 7.21 8.23 0.49
CA ASP A 270 5.85 8.75 0.40
C ASP A 270 4.86 7.58 0.60
N HIS A 271 3.67 7.86 1.17
CA HIS A 271 2.61 6.85 1.28
C HIS A 271 2.13 6.33 -0.09
N LYS A 272 2.37 7.09 -1.17
CA LYS A 272 2.00 6.75 -2.56
C LYS A 272 3.09 6.00 -3.33
N GLU A 273 4.31 5.90 -2.78
CA GLU A 273 5.46 5.27 -3.42
C GLU A 273 5.99 4.12 -2.55
N GLY A 274 6.82 3.25 -3.13
CA GLY A 274 7.41 2.09 -2.47
C GLY A 274 6.60 0.80 -2.67
N LEU A 275 7.00 -0.25 -1.97
CA LEU A 275 6.43 -1.58 -2.10
C LEU A 275 5.03 -1.68 -1.49
N ALA A 276 4.15 -2.46 -2.11
CA ALA A 276 2.80 -2.77 -1.61
C ALA A 276 1.91 -1.53 -1.34
N THR A 277 1.97 -0.51 -2.18
CA THR A 277 1.23 0.75 -1.98
C THR A 277 -0.28 0.56 -1.88
N TYR A 278 -0.87 -0.24 -2.77
CA TYR A 278 -2.32 -0.56 -2.72
C TYR A 278 -2.69 -1.27 -1.43
N PHE A 279 -1.88 -2.24 -1.01
CA PHE A 279 -2.09 -2.95 0.25
C PHE A 279 -2.03 -2.01 1.46
N ARG A 280 -1.02 -1.14 1.53
CA ARG A 280 -0.88 -0.18 2.64
C ARG A 280 -2.08 0.75 2.74
N GLU A 281 -2.55 1.27 1.61
CA GLU A 281 -3.73 2.14 1.58
C GLU A 281 -5.04 1.40 1.93
N TYR A 282 -5.19 0.16 1.45
CA TYR A 282 -6.29 -0.71 1.87
C TYR A 282 -6.26 -0.95 3.39
N LEU A 283 -5.10 -1.33 3.94
CA LEU A 283 -4.89 -1.54 5.37
C LEU A 283 -5.21 -0.29 6.18
N ARG A 284 -4.72 0.87 5.75
CA ARG A 284 -5.03 2.15 6.37
C ARG A 284 -6.54 2.40 6.44
N GLY A 285 -7.23 2.24 5.31
CA GLY A 285 -8.67 2.41 5.23
C GLY A 285 -9.44 1.49 6.18
N VAL A 286 -9.03 0.22 6.27
CA VAL A 286 -9.61 -0.78 7.17
C VAL A 286 -9.40 -0.39 8.63
N MET A 287 -8.21 0.00 9.04
CA MET A 287 -7.89 0.30 10.44
C MET A 287 -8.55 1.57 10.98
N ILE A 288 -8.70 2.61 10.14
CA ILE A 288 -9.33 3.89 10.54
C ILE A 288 -10.84 3.92 10.31
N ALA A 289 -11.43 2.84 9.81
CA ALA A 289 -12.86 2.78 9.54
C ALA A 289 -13.67 3.12 10.80
N LYS A 290 -14.78 3.82 10.60
CA LYS A 290 -15.73 4.16 11.66
C LYS A 290 -16.86 3.16 11.70
N LYS A 291 -17.57 3.08 12.84
CA LYS A 291 -18.80 2.29 12.94
C LYS A 291 -19.80 2.77 11.89
N PRO A 292 -20.28 1.89 10.99
CA PRO A 292 -21.21 2.30 9.95
C PRO A 292 -22.54 2.77 10.53
N VAL A 293 -23.03 3.92 10.04
CA VAL A 293 -24.34 4.45 10.39
C VAL A 293 -25.15 4.59 9.10
N LYS A 294 -26.33 3.98 9.03
CA LYS A 294 -27.14 3.87 7.82
C LYS A 294 -27.43 5.22 7.14
N SER A 295 -27.62 6.29 7.93
CA SER A 295 -27.83 7.65 7.44
C SER A 295 -26.68 8.23 6.61
N ASP A 296 -25.48 7.72 6.79
CA ASP A 296 -24.28 8.22 6.09
C ASP A 296 -24.14 7.63 4.68
N TYR A 297 -25.01 6.66 4.33
CA TYR A 297 -24.99 5.96 3.04
C TYR A 297 -26.22 6.36 2.21
N ARG A 298 -25.99 6.71 0.95
CA ARG A 298 -27.06 6.97 -0.03
C ARG A 298 -27.72 5.67 -0.45
N GLY A 299 -28.94 5.73 -1.01
CA GLY A 299 -29.69 4.53 -1.42
C GLY A 299 -28.91 3.55 -2.30
N TRP A 300 -28.10 4.04 -3.24
CA TRP A 300 -27.23 3.23 -4.09
C TRP A 300 -26.00 2.62 -3.37
N GLN A 301 -25.71 3.06 -2.13
CA GLN A 301 -24.59 2.54 -1.31
C GLN A 301 -25.03 1.49 -0.29
N MET A 302 -26.25 0.97 -0.36
CA MET A 302 -26.75 -0.01 0.63
C MET A 302 -25.95 -1.30 0.64
N GLN A 303 -25.42 -1.76 -0.49
CA GLN A 303 -24.49 -2.89 -0.55
C GLN A 303 -23.23 -2.59 0.28
N LYS A 304 -22.64 -1.40 0.12
CA LYS A 304 -21.47 -0.98 0.89
C LYS A 304 -21.79 -0.87 2.39
N TYR A 305 -22.94 -0.32 2.77
CA TYR A 305 -23.37 -0.28 4.16
C TYR A 305 -23.45 -1.68 4.78
N TYR A 306 -24.01 -2.63 4.06
CA TYR A 306 -24.05 -4.03 4.51
C TYR A 306 -22.65 -4.61 4.72
N GLU A 307 -21.76 -4.45 3.76
CA GLU A 307 -20.38 -4.97 3.82
C GLU A 307 -19.55 -4.32 4.94
N ASP A 308 -19.68 -3.00 5.09
CA ASP A 308 -19.01 -2.26 6.16
C ASP A 308 -19.54 -2.68 7.54
N SER A 309 -20.87 -2.89 7.67
CA SER A 309 -21.50 -3.37 8.91
C SER A 309 -21.04 -4.78 9.27
N LEU A 310 -21.06 -5.70 8.30
CA LEU A 310 -20.55 -7.06 8.49
C LEU A 310 -19.06 -7.05 8.87
N SER A 311 -18.26 -6.24 8.17
CA SER A 311 -16.82 -6.11 8.48
C SER A 311 -16.59 -5.52 9.87
N TRP A 312 -17.41 -4.55 10.29
CA TRP A 312 -17.34 -4.01 11.64
C TRP A 312 -17.60 -5.07 12.70
N GLU A 313 -18.54 -5.95 12.49
CA GLU A 313 -18.93 -6.98 13.46
C GLU A 313 -17.97 -8.17 13.47
N THR A 314 -17.53 -8.61 12.27
CA THR A 314 -16.82 -9.90 12.14
C THR A 314 -15.30 -9.75 11.98
N ASN A 315 -14.79 -8.58 11.55
CA ASN A 315 -13.35 -8.37 11.34
C ASN A 315 -12.75 -7.50 12.46
N PRO A 316 -11.93 -8.05 13.37
CA PRO A 316 -11.33 -7.29 14.47
C PRO A 316 -10.37 -6.18 13.99
N LEU A 317 -9.80 -6.30 12.80
CA LEU A 317 -8.93 -5.29 12.21
C LEU A 317 -9.72 -4.09 11.66
N TYR A 318 -10.97 -4.31 11.21
CA TYR A 318 -11.82 -3.26 10.66
C TYR A 318 -12.26 -2.28 11.75
N GLY A 319 -11.82 -1.03 11.64
CA GLY A 319 -12.05 0.01 12.66
C GLY A 319 -11.21 -0.18 13.93
N TRP A 320 -10.06 -0.84 13.82
CA TRP A 320 -9.21 -1.13 14.98
C TRP A 320 -8.88 0.11 15.81
N CYS A 321 -8.54 1.23 15.16
CA CYS A 321 -8.24 2.49 15.84
C CYS A 321 -9.43 3.03 16.65
N ALA A 322 -10.66 2.83 16.19
CA ALA A 322 -11.88 3.27 16.89
C ALA A 322 -12.32 2.31 18.00
N LYS A 323 -12.08 1.00 17.82
CA LYS A 323 -12.45 -0.05 18.77
C LYS A 323 -11.52 -0.14 19.97
N ASN A 324 -10.25 0.23 19.82
CA ASN A 324 -9.23 0.10 20.85
C ASN A 324 -8.93 1.46 21.51
N LYS A 325 -8.66 1.44 22.81
CA LYS A 325 -8.42 2.62 23.63
C LYS A 325 -7.02 2.58 24.22
N LYS A 326 -6.39 3.75 24.28
CA LYS A 326 -5.17 3.97 25.05
C LYS A 326 -5.45 4.02 26.55
N LYS A 327 -4.41 3.98 27.37
CA LYS A 327 -4.50 4.06 28.84
C LYS A 327 -5.22 5.33 29.33
N ASP A 328 -5.13 6.43 28.58
CA ASP A 328 -5.79 7.71 28.86
C ASP A 328 -7.27 7.75 28.41
N GLY A 329 -7.80 6.67 27.84
CA GLY A 329 -9.18 6.56 27.34
C GLY A 329 -9.37 7.11 25.93
N SER A 330 -8.37 7.73 25.31
CA SER A 330 -8.41 8.19 23.91
C SER A 330 -8.29 7.02 22.92
N ASN A 331 -8.74 7.26 21.68
CA ASN A 331 -8.58 6.30 20.61
C ASN A 331 -7.14 6.30 20.07
N TYR A 332 -6.69 5.16 19.54
CA TYR A 332 -5.44 5.12 18.79
C TYR A 332 -5.55 5.92 17.49
N ASN A 333 -4.45 6.58 17.14
CA ASN A 333 -4.31 7.31 15.89
C ASN A 333 -3.13 6.74 15.08
N ILE A 334 -3.47 6.12 13.95
CA ILE A 334 -2.49 5.48 13.07
C ILE A 334 -1.41 6.44 12.54
N TYR A 335 -1.64 7.75 12.57
CA TYR A 335 -0.70 8.74 12.03
C TYR A 335 0.26 9.32 13.06
N THR A 336 -0.02 9.14 14.35
CA THR A 336 0.69 9.90 15.40
C THR A 336 1.16 9.08 16.57
N ASP A 337 0.69 7.84 16.72
CA ASP A 337 0.94 7.06 17.92
C ASP A 337 2.09 6.04 17.77
N GLY A 338 2.80 6.05 16.63
CA GLY A 338 4.01 5.25 16.44
C GLY A 338 3.78 3.75 16.51
N LEU A 339 2.64 3.27 16.00
CA LEU A 339 2.34 1.85 16.00
C LEU A 339 3.30 1.07 15.10
N LYS A 340 3.56 -0.18 15.46
CA LYS A 340 4.27 -1.15 14.62
C LYS A 340 3.28 -2.22 14.17
N ILE A 341 3.00 -2.26 12.87
CA ILE A 341 2.01 -3.18 12.27
C ILE A 341 2.76 -4.26 11.52
N TYR A 342 2.67 -5.50 12.00
CA TYR A 342 3.29 -6.66 11.38
C TYR A 342 2.27 -7.35 10.48
N THR A 343 2.56 -7.31 9.17
CA THR A 343 1.68 -7.85 8.14
C THR A 343 2.10 -9.25 7.71
N THR A 344 1.29 -9.88 6.88
CA THR A 344 1.55 -11.19 6.29
C THR A 344 2.21 -11.08 4.91
N ILE A 345 2.35 -9.85 4.37
CA ILE A 345 3.02 -9.61 3.09
C ILE A 345 4.49 -10.02 3.18
N ASN A 346 4.93 -10.85 2.25
CA ASN A 346 6.34 -11.15 2.07
C ASN A 346 6.95 -10.15 1.06
N SER A 347 8.02 -9.49 1.42
CA SER A 347 8.58 -8.40 0.60
C SER A 347 9.09 -8.88 -0.77
N HIS A 348 9.68 -10.06 -0.84
CA HIS A 348 10.16 -10.66 -2.10
C HIS A 348 8.99 -11.06 -3.00
N MET A 349 7.98 -11.75 -2.44
CA MET A 349 6.80 -12.16 -3.20
C MET A 349 5.99 -10.96 -3.69
N GLN A 350 5.89 -9.91 -2.90
CA GLN A 350 5.26 -8.66 -3.31
C GLN A 350 6.02 -8.01 -4.48
N GLN A 351 7.33 -7.93 -4.39
CA GLN A 351 8.16 -7.42 -5.48
C GLN A 351 7.98 -8.25 -6.76
N TYR A 352 7.97 -9.57 -6.65
CA TYR A 352 7.77 -10.46 -7.80
C TYR A 352 6.41 -10.30 -8.45
N ALA A 353 5.36 -10.00 -7.68
CA ALA A 353 4.04 -9.70 -8.21
C ALA A 353 4.02 -8.36 -8.98
N GLU A 354 4.61 -7.31 -8.43
CA GLU A 354 4.73 -6.01 -9.10
C GLU A 354 5.57 -6.09 -10.38
N GLU A 355 6.69 -6.83 -10.34
CA GLU A 355 7.53 -7.08 -11.51
C GLU A 355 6.79 -7.90 -12.60
N ALA A 356 6.09 -8.97 -12.23
CA ALA A 356 5.33 -9.78 -13.17
C ALA A 356 4.24 -8.98 -13.89
N ILE A 357 3.59 -8.07 -13.18
CA ILE A 357 2.63 -7.13 -13.78
C ILE A 357 3.33 -6.19 -14.74
N LYS A 358 4.45 -5.60 -14.34
CA LYS A 358 5.21 -4.71 -15.22
C LYS A 358 5.66 -5.44 -16.49
N GLU A 359 6.27 -6.62 -16.35
CA GLU A 359 6.79 -7.40 -17.48
C GLU A 359 5.69 -7.79 -18.47
N HIS A 360 4.54 -8.28 -18.00
CA HIS A 360 3.49 -8.76 -18.93
C HIS A 360 2.46 -7.69 -19.27
N LEU A 361 1.95 -6.96 -18.28
CA LEU A 361 0.94 -5.92 -18.54
C LEU A 361 1.60 -4.66 -19.13
N GLY A 362 2.69 -4.18 -18.51
CA GLY A 362 3.35 -2.93 -18.90
C GLY A 362 4.13 -3.04 -20.18
N ASP A 363 5.05 -4.01 -20.24
CA ASP A 363 6.04 -4.08 -21.34
C ASP A 363 5.52 -4.88 -22.53
N PHE A 364 4.50 -5.73 -22.37
CA PHE A 364 3.97 -6.54 -23.46
C PHE A 364 2.53 -6.16 -23.87
N LEU A 365 1.54 -6.27 -22.97
CA LEU A 365 0.13 -6.06 -23.35
C LEU A 365 -0.21 -4.60 -23.65
N GLN A 366 0.31 -3.67 -22.86
CA GLN A 366 -0.02 -2.24 -23.00
C GLN A 366 0.41 -1.66 -24.35
N PRO A 367 1.64 -1.90 -24.85
CA PRO A 367 2.01 -1.47 -26.21
C PRO A 367 1.14 -2.07 -27.30
N LEU A 368 0.75 -3.35 -27.16
CA LEU A 368 -0.15 -4.01 -28.12
C LEU A 368 -1.55 -3.39 -28.10
N PHE A 369 -2.04 -3.02 -26.91
CA PHE A 369 -3.34 -2.36 -26.78
C PHE A 369 -3.32 -0.97 -27.40
N PHE A 370 -2.29 -0.16 -27.15
CA PHE A 370 -2.13 1.13 -27.82
C PHE A 370 -2.09 0.99 -29.36
N LYS A 371 -1.34 0.00 -29.86
CA LYS A 371 -1.26 -0.28 -31.29
C LYS A 371 -2.61 -0.70 -31.89
N GLU A 372 -3.37 -1.56 -31.20
CA GLU A 372 -4.70 -1.99 -31.66
C GLU A 372 -5.70 -0.83 -31.75
N LYS A 373 -5.63 0.11 -30.79
CA LYS A 373 -6.53 1.26 -30.73
C LYS A 373 -6.10 2.43 -31.58
N GLN A 374 -4.88 2.42 -32.11
CA GLN A 374 -4.33 3.51 -32.91
C GLN A 374 -5.21 3.81 -34.13
N GLY A 375 -5.52 5.11 -34.37
CA GLY A 375 -6.35 5.57 -35.50
C GLY A 375 -7.86 5.31 -35.33
N SER A 376 -8.32 4.70 -34.25
CA SER A 376 -9.74 4.55 -33.97
C SER A 376 -10.32 5.85 -33.41
N LYS A 377 -11.44 6.34 -33.97
CA LYS A 377 -12.16 7.51 -33.44
C LYS A 377 -12.70 7.29 -32.01
N ASN A 378 -13.01 6.04 -31.68
CA ASN A 378 -13.53 5.66 -30.37
C ASN A 378 -12.44 5.37 -29.34
N ALA A 379 -11.16 5.36 -29.72
CA ALA A 379 -10.08 4.98 -28.81
C ALA A 379 -10.17 5.70 -27.46
N PRO A 380 -10.00 4.97 -26.34
CA PRO A 380 -9.65 3.54 -26.16
C PRO A 380 -10.83 2.57 -26.21
N TYR A 381 -12.04 3.05 -26.40
CA TYR A 381 -13.26 2.23 -26.40
C TYR A 381 -13.34 1.29 -27.60
N ALA A 382 -14.24 0.33 -27.51
CA ALA A 382 -14.55 -0.59 -28.61
C ALA A 382 -15.02 0.17 -29.85
N ARG A 383 -14.61 -0.31 -31.04
CA ARG A 383 -15.00 0.31 -32.32
C ARG A 383 -16.49 0.29 -32.57
N SER A 384 -17.19 -0.71 -32.04
CA SER A 384 -18.65 -0.89 -32.15
C SER A 384 -19.47 0.06 -31.29
N LEU A 385 -18.84 0.75 -30.32
CA LEU A 385 -19.56 1.65 -29.41
C LEU A 385 -20.03 2.90 -30.16
N PRO A 386 -21.31 3.31 -30.06
CA PRO A 386 -21.79 4.55 -30.66
C PRO A 386 -21.02 5.77 -30.16
N GLN A 387 -20.69 6.72 -31.05
CA GLN A 387 -19.91 7.93 -30.72
C GLN A 387 -20.56 8.74 -29.59
N ALA A 388 -21.90 8.87 -29.59
CA ALA A 388 -22.63 9.56 -28.53
C ALA A 388 -22.38 8.92 -27.15
N ARG A 389 -22.25 7.59 -27.09
CA ARG A 389 -21.94 6.88 -25.84
C ARG A 389 -20.51 7.15 -25.38
N VAL A 390 -19.55 7.21 -26.30
CA VAL A 390 -18.14 7.57 -25.99
C VAL A 390 -18.09 8.99 -25.38
N GLU A 391 -18.82 9.93 -25.97
CA GLU A 391 -18.88 11.32 -25.47
C GLU A 391 -19.52 11.42 -24.08
N GLU A 392 -20.58 10.65 -23.84
CA GLU A 392 -21.24 10.55 -22.54
C GLU A 392 -20.26 10.01 -21.48
N LEU A 393 -19.53 8.93 -21.75
CA LEU A 393 -18.56 8.32 -20.85
C LEU A 393 -17.40 9.27 -20.54
N LEU A 394 -16.85 9.96 -21.53
CA LEU A 394 -15.81 10.96 -21.34
C LEU A 394 -16.29 12.16 -20.57
N THR A 395 -17.53 12.63 -20.82
CA THR A 395 -18.13 13.73 -20.05
C THR A 395 -18.35 13.33 -18.60
N ARG A 396 -18.75 12.09 -18.32
CA ARG A 396 -18.86 11.55 -16.96
C ARG A 396 -17.50 11.54 -16.28
N ALA A 397 -16.45 11.04 -16.96
CA ALA A 397 -15.10 11.04 -16.44
C ALA A 397 -14.58 12.45 -16.16
N MET A 398 -14.83 13.42 -17.05
CA MET A 398 -14.51 14.84 -16.84
C MET A 398 -15.14 15.39 -15.55
N LYS A 399 -16.42 15.12 -15.32
CA LYS A 399 -17.16 15.57 -14.12
C LYS A 399 -16.67 14.95 -12.81
N GLN A 400 -15.97 13.83 -12.87
CA GLN A 400 -15.37 13.16 -11.70
C GLN A 400 -14.00 13.73 -11.35
N THR A 401 -13.38 14.56 -12.20
CA THR A 401 -12.05 15.12 -11.93
C THR A 401 -12.10 16.21 -10.86
N GLU A 402 -11.03 16.35 -10.10
CA GLU A 402 -10.84 17.44 -9.14
C GLU A 402 -10.92 18.81 -9.83
N ARG A 403 -10.28 18.94 -11.01
CA ARG A 403 -10.33 20.17 -11.82
C ARG A 403 -11.77 20.62 -12.07
N TYR A 404 -12.66 19.72 -12.51
CA TYR A 404 -14.07 20.04 -12.73
C TYR A 404 -14.73 20.52 -11.44
N ASN A 405 -14.52 19.80 -10.34
CA ASN A 405 -15.12 20.11 -9.05
C ASN A 405 -14.65 21.48 -8.51
N VAL A 406 -13.36 21.78 -8.62
CA VAL A 406 -12.79 23.07 -8.20
C VAL A 406 -13.37 24.22 -9.04
N MET A 407 -13.42 24.09 -10.37
CA MET A 407 -13.98 25.11 -11.25
C MET A 407 -15.48 25.30 -10.98
N LYS A 408 -16.24 24.20 -10.81
CA LYS A 408 -17.68 24.26 -10.52
C LYS A 408 -17.98 24.93 -9.19
N SER A 409 -17.22 24.59 -8.15
CA SER A 409 -17.33 25.22 -6.83
C SER A 409 -16.92 26.69 -6.86
N GLY A 410 -16.01 27.07 -7.74
CA GLY A 410 -15.63 28.47 -8.00
C GLY A 410 -16.63 29.27 -8.82
N GLY A 411 -17.78 28.65 -9.22
CA GLY A 411 -18.85 29.33 -9.94
C GLY A 411 -18.70 29.36 -11.46
N ALA A 412 -17.75 28.62 -12.03
CA ALA A 412 -17.57 28.56 -13.49
C ALA A 412 -18.77 27.88 -14.18
N SER A 413 -19.17 28.42 -15.32
CA SER A 413 -20.21 27.87 -16.18
C SER A 413 -19.70 26.55 -16.88
N GLU A 414 -20.64 25.70 -17.33
CA GLU A 414 -20.30 24.50 -18.08
C GLU A 414 -19.50 24.80 -19.36
N GLN A 415 -19.76 25.95 -20.01
CA GLN A 415 -19.02 26.37 -21.19
C GLN A 415 -17.56 26.74 -20.89
N GLU A 416 -17.34 27.50 -19.80
CA GLU A 416 -15.98 27.86 -19.35
C GLU A 416 -15.21 26.62 -18.92
N ILE A 417 -15.83 25.68 -18.21
CA ILE A 417 -15.23 24.41 -17.82
C ILE A 417 -14.84 23.63 -19.08
N ARG A 418 -15.76 23.48 -20.04
CA ARG A 418 -15.50 22.76 -21.28
C ARG A 418 -14.31 23.35 -22.04
N LYS A 419 -14.29 24.69 -22.19
CA LYS A 419 -13.17 25.41 -22.80
C LYS A 419 -11.85 25.17 -22.10
N ALA A 420 -11.85 25.14 -20.78
CA ALA A 420 -10.65 24.84 -19.97
C ALA A 420 -10.15 23.39 -20.18
N PHE A 421 -11.08 22.42 -20.40
CA PHE A 421 -10.73 21.04 -20.71
C PHE A 421 -10.26 20.83 -22.15
N ASP A 422 -10.62 21.71 -23.06
CA ASP A 422 -10.20 21.67 -24.48
C ASP A 422 -8.95 22.54 -24.76
N THR A 423 -8.43 23.26 -23.76
CA THR A 423 -7.24 24.11 -23.88
C THR A 423 -5.96 23.32 -23.56
N PRO A 424 -4.99 23.22 -24.50
CA PRO A 424 -3.72 22.55 -24.23
C PRO A 424 -2.93 23.20 -23.10
N GLN A 425 -2.28 22.36 -22.27
CA GLN A 425 -1.40 22.81 -21.19
C GLN A 425 -0.26 21.82 -20.98
N GLU A 426 0.83 22.29 -20.38
CA GLU A 426 1.93 21.45 -19.94
C GLU A 426 1.47 20.55 -18.77
N MET A 427 1.78 19.27 -18.85
CA MET A 427 1.51 18.30 -17.81
C MET A 427 2.50 17.13 -17.84
N SER A 428 2.73 16.52 -16.69
CA SER A 428 3.47 15.26 -16.59
C SER A 428 2.48 14.11 -16.55
N VAL A 429 2.69 13.09 -17.38
CA VAL A 429 1.82 11.91 -17.49
C VAL A 429 2.58 10.63 -17.20
N PHE A 430 1.86 9.64 -16.67
CA PHE A 430 2.38 8.31 -16.42
C PHE A 430 2.72 7.59 -17.71
N THR A 431 3.87 6.93 -17.72
CA THR A 431 4.19 5.84 -18.63
C THR A 431 4.82 4.69 -17.85
N TRP A 432 4.80 3.48 -18.38
CA TRP A 432 5.47 2.33 -17.74
C TRP A 432 6.99 2.49 -17.61
N ALA A 433 7.58 3.43 -18.36
CA ALA A 433 8.99 3.79 -18.25
C ALA A 433 9.26 4.95 -17.26
N GLY A 434 8.24 5.51 -16.63
CA GLY A 434 8.32 6.66 -15.73
C GLY A 434 7.45 7.82 -16.20
N GLU A 435 7.57 8.97 -15.56
CA GLU A 435 6.84 10.19 -15.94
C GLU A 435 7.37 10.80 -17.23
N LYS A 436 6.46 11.34 -18.02
CA LYS A 436 6.77 12.05 -19.27
C LYS A 436 6.08 13.40 -19.29
N ASP A 437 6.86 14.45 -19.46
CA ASP A 437 6.35 15.80 -19.69
C ASP A 437 5.83 15.93 -21.12
N THR A 438 4.64 16.50 -21.25
CA THR A 438 3.95 16.65 -22.54
C THR A 438 2.99 17.82 -22.50
N ILE A 439 2.57 18.29 -23.71
CA ILE A 439 1.51 19.28 -23.87
C ILE A 439 0.30 18.58 -24.45
N MET A 440 -0.81 18.58 -23.71
CA MET A 440 -2.10 18.04 -24.19
C MET A 440 -3.25 18.74 -23.50
N THR A 441 -4.47 18.55 -24.04
CA THR A 441 -5.67 19.04 -23.35
C THR A 441 -6.00 18.17 -22.13
N PRO A 442 -6.64 18.70 -21.08
CA PRO A 442 -7.15 17.88 -19.99
C PRO A 442 -8.13 16.78 -20.45
N MET A 443 -8.88 17.01 -21.52
CA MET A 443 -9.74 15.97 -22.09
C MET A 443 -8.94 14.86 -22.75
N ASP A 444 -7.85 15.18 -23.47
CA ASP A 444 -6.95 14.18 -24.03
C ASP A 444 -6.20 13.40 -22.96
N SER A 445 -5.88 14.04 -21.83
CA SER A 445 -5.29 13.33 -20.68
C SER A 445 -6.26 12.29 -20.09
N ILE A 446 -7.56 12.60 -20.01
CA ILE A 446 -8.58 11.62 -19.58
C ILE A 446 -8.60 10.43 -20.55
N ARG A 447 -8.63 10.68 -21.85
CA ARG A 447 -8.58 9.60 -22.88
C ARG A 447 -7.30 8.80 -22.76
N TYR A 448 -6.15 9.45 -22.56
CA TYR A 448 -4.84 8.83 -22.38
C TYR A 448 -4.83 7.85 -21.19
N TYR A 449 -5.31 8.30 -20.00
CA TYR A 449 -5.38 7.45 -18.82
C TYR A 449 -6.38 6.29 -18.95
N LYS A 450 -7.44 6.44 -19.73
CA LYS A 450 -8.38 5.36 -20.03
C LYS A 450 -7.81 4.29 -20.99
N HIS A 451 -6.73 4.57 -21.71
CA HIS A 451 -6.03 3.56 -22.51
C HIS A 451 -5.22 2.56 -21.65
N PHE A 452 -4.92 2.88 -20.41
CA PHE A 452 -4.17 1.96 -19.55
C PHE A 452 -5.05 0.83 -19.06
N LEU A 453 -4.61 -0.40 -19.32
CA LEU A 453 -5.21 -1.58 -18.75
C LEU A 453 -5.04 -1.60 -17.24
N ARG A 454 -6.03 -2.13 -16.53
CA ARG A 454 -6.04 -2.31 -15.08
C ARG A 454 -5.75 -3.76 -14.74
N THR A 455 -5.33 -4.00 -13.52
CA THR A 455 -5.10 -5.34 -13.01
C THR A 455 -5.38 -5.39 -11.51
N GLY A 456 -5.79 -6.56 -11.03
CA GLY A 456 -5.81 -6.92 -9.63
C GLY A 456 -5.10 -8.26 -9.47
N PHE A 457 -4.24 -8.37 -8.46
CA PHE A 457 -3.52 -9.60 -8.14
C PHE A 457 -3.45 -9.81 -6.63
N MET A 458 -3.68 -11.04 -6.19
CA MET A 458 -3.46 -11.44 -4.80
C MET A 458 -2.94 -12.87 -4.74
N SER A 459 -1.99 -13.13 -3.84
CA SER A 459 -1.45 -14.46 -3.53
C SER A 459 -1.56 -14.72 -2.04
N MET A 460 -2.03 -15.91 -1.67
CA MET A 460 -2.36 -16.25 -0.29
C MET A 460 -2.01 -17.71 0.01
N ASP A 461 -1.56 -17.98 1.22
CA ASP A 461 -1.39 -19.33 1.75
C ASP A 461 -2.78 -19.93 2.08
N PRO A 462 -3.15 -21.08 1.49
CA PRO A 462 -4.45 -21.69 1.71
C PRO A 462 -4.65 -22.31 3.10
N MET A 463 -3.59 -22.48 3.87
CA MET A 463 -3.65 -23.15 5.19
C MET A 463 -3.87 -22.16 6.34
N ASN A 464 -3.33 -20.93 6.23
CA ASN A 464 -3.37 -19.94 7.30
C ASN A 464 -3.95 -18.58 6.86
N GLY A 465 -4.28 -18.41 5.58
CA GLY A 465 -4.83 -17.16 5.05
C GLY A 465 -3.84 -16.01 4.92
N TYR A 466 -2.55 -16.24 5.13
CA TYR A 466 -1.53 -15.19 5.01
C TYR A 466 -1.47 -14.66 3.58
N VAL A 467 -1.78 -13.40 3.40
CA VAL A 467 -1.65 -12.72 2.10
C VAL A 467 -0.19 -12.38 1.87
N LYS A 468 0.44 -13.07 0.92
CA LYS A 468 1.88 -12.95 0.62
C LYS A 468 2.19 -11.84 -0.36
N ALA A 469 1.27 -11.55 -1.30
CA ALA A 469 1.40 -10.47 -2.27
C ALA A 469 0.02 -9.87 -2.60
N TYR A 470 0.00 -8.56 -2.85
CA TYR A 470 -1.21 -7.79 -3.08
C TYR A 470 -0.93 -6.62 -4.02
N VAL A 471 -1.53 -6.62 -5.21
CA VAL A 471 -1.41 -5.52 -6.17
C VAL A 471 -2.78 -5.12 -6.68
N GLY A 472 -3.20 -3.89 -6.42
CA GLY A 472 -4.53 -3.37 -6.78
C GLY A 472 -4.58 -2.64 -8.12
N GLY A 473 -3.44 -2.45 -8.79
CA GLY A 473 -3.41 -1.75 -10.07
C GLY A 473 -1.99 -1.49 -10.58
N PRO A 474 -1.86 -0.79 -11.73
CA PRO A 474 -0.57 -0.55 -12.37
C PRO A 474 0.39 0.36 -11.58
N ASN A 475 -0.15 1.39 -10.99
CA ASN A 475 0.61 2.40 -10.21
C ASN A 475 -0.34 3.21 -9.35
N TYR A 476 -0.13 3.23 -8.04
CA TYR A 476 -1.06 3.86 -7.09
C TYR A 476 -1.14 5.39 -7.23
N THR A 477 -0.05 6.05 -7.61
CA THR A 477 -0.03 7.52 -7.77
C THR A 477 -1.04 7.98 -8.81
N TYR A 478 -1.21 7.22 -9.90
CA TYR A 478 -2.06 7.58 -11.04
C TYR A 478 -3.37 6.79 -11.10
N PHE A 479 -3.43 5.60 -10.52
CA PHE A 479 -4.55 4.67 -10.61
C PHE A 479 -4.93 4.16 -9.22
N GLN A 480 -5.55 5.02 -8.42
CA GLN A 480 -5.77 4.76 -6.99
C GLN A 480 -6.88 3.73 -6.69
N TYR A 481 -7.74 3.42 -7.67
CA TYR A 481 -8.80 2.45 -7.44
C TYR A 481 -8.25 1.03 -7.35
N ASP A 482 -8.46 0.41 -6.20
CA ASP A 482 -7.93 -0.91 -5.88
C ASP A 482 -8.79 -2.02 -6.50
N MET A 483 -8.21 -2.78 -7.43
CA MET A 483 -8.85 -3.90 -8.11
C MET A 483 -8.62 -5.25 -7.42
N ALA A 484 -7.85 -5.32 -6.34
CA ALA A 484 -7.63 -6.56 -5.61
C ALA A 484 -8.78 -6.88 -4.64
N MET A 485 -9.16 -5.94 -3.78
CA MET A 485 -10.19 -6.14 -2.76
C MET A 485 -11.44 -5.27 -2.93
N VAL A 486 -11.30 -4.08 -3.54
CA VAL A 486 -12.39 -3.11 -3.64
C VAL A 486 -13.15 -3.23 -4.97
N GLY A 487 -12.41 -3.34 -6.07
CA GLY A 487 -12.98 -3.48 -7.40
C GLY A 487 -13.60 -4.87 -7.61
N ARG A 488 -14.85 -4.89 -8.07
CA ARG A 488 -15.54 -6.11 -8.50
C ARG A 488 -15.68 -6.11 -10.01
N ARG A 489 -15.45 -7.24 -10.61
CA ARG A 489 -15.55 -7.45 -12.06
C ARG A 489 -16.24 -8.75 -12.34
N GLN A 490 -16.84 -8.83 -13.54
CA GLN A 490 -17.53 -10.00 -14.00
C GLN A 490 -16.57 -11.19 -14.12
N VAL A 491 -16.90 -12.29 -13.43
CA VAL A 491 -15.96 -13.42 -13.26
C VAL A 491 -15.93 -14.38 -14.45
N GLY A 492 -16.96 -14.37 -15.28
CA GLY A 492 -17.04 -15.28 -16.43
C GLY A 492 -16.85 -16.74 -16.03
N SER A 493 -16.12 -17.48 -16.83
CA SER A 493 -15.91 -18.92 -16.60
C SER A 493 -15.17 -19.31 -15.32
N THR A 494 -14.66 -18.37 -14.52
CA THR A 494 -14.13 -18.71 -13.19
C THR A 494 -15.22 -19.02 -12.17
N ILE A 495 -16.49 -18.81 -12.51
CA ILE A 495 -17.65 -19.27 -11.74
C ILE A 495 -17.89 -20.78 -11.84
N LYS A 496 -17.48 -21.40 -12.95
CA LYS A 496 -17.78 -22.82 -13.23
C LYS A 496 -17.35 -23.79 -12.13
N PRO A 497 -16.21 -23.62 -11.45
CA PRO A 497 -15.88 -24.47 -10.31
C PRO A 497 -16.95 -24.52 -9.24
N TYR A 498 -17.70 -23.42 -8.98
CA TYR A 498 -18.80 -23.44 -7.99
C TYR A 498 -19.98 -24.27 -8.51
N LEU A 499 -20.35 -24.15 -9.80
CA LEU A 499 -21.38 -24.95 -10.41
C LEU A 499 -21.04 -26.45 -10.35
N TYR A 500 -19.81 -26.80 -10.73
CA TYR A 500 -19.33 -28.18 -10.69
C TYR A 500 -19.21 -28.70 -9.26
N THR A 501 -18.84 -27.84 -8.31
CA THR A 501 -18.88 -28.19 -6.89
C THR A 501 -20.31 -28.53 -6.46
N LEU A 502 -21.28 -27.70 -6.83
CA LEU A 502 -22.69 -27.97 -6.54
C LEU A 502 -23.12 -29.31 -7.13
N ALA A 503 -22.65 -29.63 -8.35
CA ALA A 503 -22.92 -30.95 -8.96
C ALA A 503 -22.30 -32.09 -8.13
N MET A 504 -21.03 -31.95 -7.69
CA MET A 504 -20.37 -32.99 -6.87
C MET A 504 -21.06 -33.17 -5.53
N GLU A 505 -21.55 -32.10 -4.90
CA GLU A 505 -22.34 -32.15 -3.66
C GLU A 505 -23.71 -32.82 -3.87
N ASN A 506 -24.25 -32.80 -5.10
CA ASN A 506 -25.50 -33.46 -5.48
C ASN A 506 -25.28 -34.86 -6.14
N GLY A 507 -24.16 -35.52 -5.84
CA GLY A 507 -23.91 -36.91 -6.21
C GLY A 507 -23.29 -37.14 -7.57
N PHE A 508 -23.02 -36.10 -8.36
CA PHE A 508 -22.29 -36.25 -9.63
C PHE A 508 -20.83 -36.63 -9.39
N SER A 509 -20.18 -37.14 -10.42
CA SER A 509 -18.78 -37.48 -10.44
C SER A 509 -18.04 -36.84 -11.62
N PRO A 510 -16.71 -36.66 -11.54
CA PRO A 510 -15.88 -36.17 -12.66
C PRO A 510 -15.99 -37.04 -13.91
N CYS A 511 -16.40 -38.32 -13.77
CA CYS A 511 -16.45 -39.34 -14.81
C CYS A 511 -17.81 -39.44 -15.51
N ASP A 512 -18.84 -38.79 -14.95
CA ASP A 512 -20.18 -38.80 -15.55
C ASP A 512 -20.12 -38.23 -16.95
N GLN A 513 -20.80 -38.94 -17.88
CA GLN A 513 -20.78 -38.63 -19.30
C GLN A 513 -22.04 -37.90 -19.71
N VAL A 514 -21.84 -36.84 -20.50
CA VAL A 514 -22.91 -36.02 -21.04
C VAL A 514 -22.69 -35.88 -22.55
N ARG A 515 -23.77 -35.94 -23.34
CA ARG A 515 -23.71 -35.71 -24.80
C ARG A 515 -23.38 -34.22 -25.07
N HIS A 516 -22.32 -33.96 -25.81
CA HIS A 516 -21.86 -32.60 -26.14
C HIS A 516 -22.72 -32.01 -27.27
N VAL A 517 -23.86 -31.45 -26.88
CA VAL A 517 -24.82 -30.80 -27.79
C VAL A 517 -25.32 -29.49 -27.17
N GLU A 518 -25.90 -28.63 -27.98
CA GLU A 518 -26.53 -27.40 -27.52
C GLU A 518 -27.55 -27.66 -26.41
N GLN A 519 -27.52 -26.85 -25.39
CA GLN A 519 -28.43 -26.88 -24.24
C GLN A 519 -29.25 -25.60 -24.23
N THR A 520 -30.56 -25.73 -24.30
CA THR A 520 -31.50 -24.61 -24.20
C THR A 520 -32.17 -24.65 -22.84
N LEU A 521 -32.06 -23.61 -22.08
CA LEU A 521 -32.72 -23.43 -20.79
C LEU A 521 -33.81 -22.38 -20.90
N ILE A 522 -34.82 -22.47 -20.05
CA ILE A 522 -35.86 -21.44 -19.95
C ILE A 522 -35.43 -20.45 -18.86
N THR A 523 -35.39 -19.19 -19.21
CA THR A 523 -35.07 -18.12 -18.27
C THR A 523 -36.22 -17.85 -17.30
N GLU A 524 -35.99 -17.10 -16.25
CA GLU A 524 -36.97 -16.68 -15.26
C GLU A 524 -38.11 -15.84 -15.88
N THR A 525 -37.86 -15.24 -17.06
CA THR A 525 -38.86 -14.50 -17.86
C THR A 525 -39.61 -15.38 -18.83
N GLY A 526 -39.32 -16.69 -18.89
CA GLY A 526 -39.95 -17.65 -19.79
C GLY A 526 -39.34 -17.70 -21.23
N GLU A 527 -38.23 -17.00 -21.45
CA GLU A 527 -37.53 -16.98 -22.73
C GLU A 527 -36.58 -18.17 -22.89
N ALA A 528 -36.45 -18.73 -24.08
CA ALA A 528 -35.47 -19.75 -24.38
C ALA A 528 -34.07 -19.13 -24.50
N TRP A 529 -33.12 -19.65 -23.72
CA TRP A 529 -31.71 -19.20 -23.72
C TRP A 529 -30.77 -20.38 -24.05
N THR A 530 -29.96 -20.20 -25.08
CA THR A 530 -28.95 -21.18 -25.51
C THR A 530 -27.58 -20.51 -25.51
N PRO A 531 -26.63 -20.94 -24.65
CA PRO A 531 -25.31 -20.33 -24.61
C PRO A 531 -24.49 -20.66 -25.86
N ARG A 532 -23.74 -19.69 -26.37
CA ARG A 532 -22.73 -19.95 -27.41
C ARG A 532 -21.55 -20.71 -26.79
N ASN A 533 -21.00 -21.67 -27.56
CA ASN A 533 -19.81 -22.40 -27.17
C ASN A 533 -18.60 -22.00 -28.03
N ALA A 534 -17.42 -21.96 -27.42
CA ALA A 534 -16.20 -21.59 -28.14
C ALA A 534 -15.60 -22.72 -28.96
N ASN A 535 -15.93 -23.97 -28.63
CA ASN A 535 -15.35 -25.16 -29.26
C ASN A 535 -16.40 -26.22 -29.50
N ASN A 536 -16.66 -26.53 -30.76
CA ASN A 536 -17.64 -27.52 -31.19
C ASN A 536 -17.02 -28.81 -31.79
N LYS A 537 -15.70 -29.02 -31.57
CA LYS A 537 -14.95 -30.15 -32.19
C LYS A 537 -15.48 -31.53 -31.83
N ARG A 538 -16.14 -31.68 -30.68
CA ARG A 538 -16.70 -32.95 -30.19
C ARG A 538 -18.21 -32.95 -30.20
N TYR A 539 -18.82 -32.20 -31.10
CA TYR A 539 -20.30 -32.15 -31.22
C TYR A 539 -20.89 -33.53 -31.39
N GLY A 540 -21.90 -33.88 -30.60
CA GLY A 540 -22.59 -35.16 -30.59
C GLY A 540 -21.90 -36.30 -29.85
N GLU A 541 -20.64 -36.15 -29.43
CA GLU A 541 -19.92 -37.16 -28.66
C GLU A 541 -20.30 -37.14 -27.16
N MET A 542 -20.12 -38.30 -26.51
CA MET A 542 -20.16 -38.37 -25.05
C MET A 542 -18.86 -37.82 -24.45
N VAL A 543 -18.94 -36.87 -23.53
CA VAL A 543 -17.82 -36.25 -22.85
C VAL A 543 -18.02 -36.28 -21.35
N THR A 544 -16.92 -36.39 -20.58
CA THR A 544 -16.99 -36.38 -19.12
C THR A 544 -17.18 -34.99 -18.57
N LEU A 545 -17.73 -34.87 -17.37
CA LEU A 545 -17.79 -33.58 -16.65
C LEU A 545 -16.39 -32.99 -16.44
N LYS A 546 -15.38 -33.84 -16.14
CA LYS A 546 -13.96 -33.43 -16.08
C LYS A 546 -13.52 -32.75 -17.38
N TRP A 547 -13.84 -33.36 -18.56
CA TRP A 547 -13.52 -32.73 -19.83
C TRP A 547 -14.25 -31.39 -20.02
N GLY A 548 -15.53 -31.32 -19.62
CA GLY A 548 -16.34 -30.09 -19.71
C GLY A 548 -15.71 -28.91 -18.95
N LEU A 549 -15.27 -29.15 -17.71
CA LEU A 549 -14.58 -28.11 -16.90
C LEU A 549 -13.20 -27.78 -17.47
N ALA A 550 -12.42 -28.80 -17.89
CA ALA A 550 -11.07 -28.62 -18.43
C ALA A 550 -11.08 -27.75 -19.69
N ASN A 551 -12.04 -27.95 -20.57
CA ASN A 551 -12.20 -27.16 -21.80
C ASN A 551 -13.07 -25.90 -21.62
N SER A 552 -13.56 -25.67 -20.41
CA SER A 552 -14.42 -24.52 -20.08
C SER A 552 -15.70 -24.49 -20.94
N ASP A 553 -16.29 -25.67 -21.21
CA ASP A 553 -17.41 -25.84 -22.09
C ASP A 553 -18.70 -25.22 -21.54
N ASN A 554 -19.41 -24.44 -22.37
CA ASN A 554 -20.61 -23.73 -21.96
C ASN A 554 -21.86 -24.64 -22.02
N TRP A 555 -21.90 -25.57 -22.95
CA TRP A 555 -23.06 -26.48 -23.09
C TRP A 555 -23.12 -27.48 -21.95
N ILE A 556 -21.96 -28.02 -21.52
CA ILE A 556 -21.90 -28.89 -20.33
C ILE A 556 -22.26 -28.11 -19.08
N SER A 557 -21.83 -26.84 -18.96
CA SER A 557 -22.23 -26.00 -17.85
C SER A 557 -23.71 -25.68 -17.83
N ALA A 558 -24.34 -25.46 -19.03
CA ALA A 558 -25.78 -25.28 -19.14
C ALA A 558 -26.54 -26.57 -18.84
N TYR A 559 -26.02 -27.73 -19.26
CA TYR A 559 -26.61 -29.05 -18.90
C TYR A 559 -26.67 -29.20 -17.38
N LEU A 560 -25.56 -28.93 -16.67
CA LEU A 560 -25.55 -28.99 -15.22
C LEU A 560 -26.53 -27.99 -14.59
N MET A 561 -26.59 -26.77 -15.10
CA MET A 561 -27.54 -25.76 -14.61
C MET A 561 -29.00 -26.18 -14.81
N GLY A 562 -29.29 -26.90 -15.88
CA GLY A 562 -30.63 -27.47 -16.12
C GLY A 562 -30.98 -28.60 -15.17
N LYS A 563 -30.02 -29.25 -14.54
CA LYS A 563 -30.21 -30.30 -13.50
C LYS A 563 -30.16 -29.73 -12.08
N LEU A 564 -29.59 -28.51 -11.89
CA LEU A 564 -29.36 -27.88 -10.63
C LEU A 564 -30.20 -26.59 -10.50
N ASN A 565 -30.38 -26.09 -9.31
CA ASN A 565 -31.17 -24.89 -9.08
C ASN A 565 -30.24 -23.64 -9.01
N PRO A 566 -30.52 -22.54 -9.75
CA PRO A 566 -29.77 -21.29 -9.70
C PRO A 566 -29.67 -20.68 -8.31
N TYR A 567 -30.71 -20.81 -7.46
CA TYR A 567 -30.72 -20.36 -6.07
C TYR A 567 -29.67 -21.10 -5.23
N ASN A 568 -29.53 -22.42 -5.44
CA ASN A 568 -28.53 -23.21 -4.73
C ASN A 568 -27.11 -22.83 -5.17
N LEU A 569 -26.91 -22.51 -6.45
CA LEU A 569 -25.63 -21.99 -6.93
C LEU A 569 -25.31 -20.63 -6.30
N ALA A 570 -26.26 -19.70 -6.24
CA ALA A 570 -26.05 -18.40 -5.61
C ALA A 570 -25.74 -18.55 -4.11
N ARG A 571 -26.46 -19.43 -3.40
CA ARG A 571 -26.17 -19.74 -1.99
C ARG A 571 -24.76 -20.32 -1.81
N LEU A 572 -24.37 -21.27 -2.63
CA LEU A 572 -23.03 -21.87 -2.57
C LEU A 572 -21.93 -20.83 -2.83
N ILE A 573 -22.13 -19.90 -3.78
CA ILE A 573 -21.18 -18.80 -4.01
C ILE A 573 -21.04 -17.94 -2.73
N HIS A 574 -22.14 -17.65 -2.05
CA HIS A 574 -22.09 -16.89 -0.80
C HIS A 574 -21.43 -17.67 0.34
N SER A 575 -21.63 -18.98 0.46
CA SER A 575 -20.95 -19.80 1.49
C SER A 575 -19.43 -19.82 1.28
N PHE A 576 -18.94 -19.66 0.06
CA PHE A 576 -17.51 -19.44 -0.21
C PHE A 576 -16.99 -18.05 0.17
N GLY A 577 -17.81 -17.23 0.87
CA GLY A 577 -17.44 -15.93 1.42
C GLY A 577 -17.58 -14.74 0.47
N VAL A 578 -18.28 -14.91 -0.64
CA VAL A 578 -18.60 -13.80 -1.57
C VAL A 578 -19.69 -12.93 -0.95
N ARG A 579 -19.38 -11.65 -0.75
CA ARG A 579 -20.23 -10.69 -0.03
C ARG A 579 -21.19 -9.89 -0.91
N ASN A 580 -21.02 -9.96 -2.23
CA ASN A 580 -21.88 -9.25 -3.18
C ASN A 580 -23.30 -9.84 -3.16
N LYS A 581 -24.27 -9.11 -2.60
CA LYS A 581 -25.69 -9.53 -2.57
C LYS A 581 -26.40 -9.42 -3.92
N ALA A 582 -25.81 -8.71 -4.88
CA ALA A 582 -26.38 -8.55 -6.22
C ALA A 582 -25.98 -9.71 -7.14
N ILE A 583 -25.98 -10.95 -6.62
CA ILE A 583 -25.84 -12.17 -7.41
C ILE A 583 -27.25 -12.71 -7.65
N ASP A 584 -27.77 -12.43 -8.85
CA ASP A 584 -29.09 -12.87 -9.23
C ASP A 584 -29.09 -14.38 -9.50
N PRO A 585 -30.03 -15.15 -8.92
CA PRO A 585 -30.15 -16.59 -9.12
C PRO A 585 -30.85 -16.90 -10.45
N VAL A 586 -30.16 -16.61 -11.55
CA VAL A 586 -30.64 -16.82 -12.94
C VAL A 586 -29.92 -17.99 -13.61
N VAL A 587 -30.53 -18.63 -14.58
CA VAL A 587 -29.91 -19.79 -15.27
C VAL A 587 -28.57 -19.45 -15.91
N SER A 588 -28.39 -18.22 -16.40
CA SER A 588 -27.11 -17.75 -16.95
C SER A 588 -25.99 -17.60 -15.92
N LEU A 589 -26.29 -17.70 -14.61
CA LEU A 589 -25.27 -17.64 -13.53
C LEU A 589 -24.18 -18.71 -13.73
N CYS A 590 -24.49 -19.84 -14.37
CA CYS A 590 -23.53 -20.88 -14.72
C CYS A 590 -22.34 -20.39 -15.59
N LEU A 591 -22.46 -19.22 -16.24
CA LEU A 591 -21.42 -18.61 -17.08
C LEU A 591 -20.79 -17.35 -16.45
N GLY A 592 -21.18 -16.99 -15.23
CA GLY A 592 -20.57 -15.95 -14.41
C GLY A 592 -20.85 -14.50 -14.82
N PRO A 593 -22.10 -14.09 -15.02
CA PRO A 593 -22.44 -12.68 -15.23
C PRO A 593 -22.28 -11.84 -13.93
N CYS A 594 -22.07 -12.47 -12.79
CA CYS A 594 -21.91 -11.81 -11.50
C CYS A 594 -20.51 -11.19 -11.31
N GLU A 595 -20.43 -10.20 -10.44
CA GLU A 595 -19.21 -9.46 -10.16
C GLU A 595 -18.65 -9.81 -8.77
N ILE A 596 -17.37 -10.22 -8.74
CA ILE A 596 -16.64 -10.62 -7.52
C ILE A 596 -15.25 -9.96 -7.56
N SER A 597 -14.67 -9.67 -6.40
CA SER A 597 -13.31 -9.13 -6.31
C SER A 597 -12.26 -10.24 -6.41
N VAL A 598 -11.02 -9.87 -6.78
CA VAL A 598 -9.90 -10.84 -6.85
C VAL A 598 -9.68 -11.49 -5.49
N GLY A 599 -9.72 -10.72 -4.40
CA GLY A 599 -9.50 -11.24 -3.06
C GLY A 599 -10.60 -12.18 -2.58
N GLU A 600 -11.88 -11.92 -2.90
CA GLU A 600 -12.97 -12.86 -2.63
C GLU A 600 -12.77 -14.17 -3.41
N MET A 601 -12.36 -14.09 -4.69
CA MET A 601 -12.07 -15.29 -5.50
C MET A 601 -10.88 -16.08 -4.96
N VAL A 602 -9.79 -15.42 -4.55
CA VAL A 602 -8.61 -16.10 -3.98
C VAL A 602 -8.98 -16.80 -2.67
N SER A 603 -9.71 -16.11 -1.78
CA SER A 603 -10.22 -16.71 -0.53
C SER A 603 -11.10 -17.93 -0.80
N ALA A 604 -12.04 -17.83 -1.74
CA ALA A 604 -12.92 -18.93 -2.10
C ALA A 604 -12.17 -20.15 -2.65
N TYR A 605 -11.18 -19.92 -3.51
CA TYR A 605 -10.40 -21.01 -4.11
C TYR A 605 -9.48 -21.73 -3.10
N THR A 606 -9.27 -21.20 -1.89
CA THR A 606 -8.56 -21.94 -0.84
C THR A 606 -9.27 -23.25 -0.48
N ALA A 607 -10.59 -23.30 -0.58
CA ALA A 607 -11.36 -24.52 -0.31
C ALA A 607 -10.95 -25.69 -1.22
N PHE A 608 -10.58 -25.43 -2.47
CA PHE A 608 -10.11 -26.47 -3.40
C PHE A 608 -8.68 -26.95 -3.06
N ALA A 609 -7.84 -26.09 -2.52
CA ALA A 609 -6.49 -26.43 -2.08
C ALA A 609 -6.47 -27.05 -0.67
N ASN A 610 -7.43 -26.71 0.19
CA ASN A 610 -7.50 -27.04 1.61
C ASN A 610 -8.69 -27.94 1.97
N LYS A 611 -8.95 -28.98 1.20
CA LYS A 611 -9.88 -30.08 1.51
C LYS A 611 -11.32 -29.62 1.86
N GLY A 612 -11.79 -28.58 1.22
CA GLY A 612 -13.12 -28.01 1.43
C GLY A 612 -13.20 -26.88 2.46
N ILE A 613 -12.09 -26.56 3.10
CA ILE A 613 -11.99 -25.48 4.06
C ILE A 613 -11.61 -24.17 3.35
N ARG A 614 -12.49 -23.21 3.41
CA ARG A 614 -12.22 -21.84 2.99
C ARG A 614 -11.46 -21.10 4.09
N VAL A 615 -10.45 -20.31 3.70
CA VAL A 615 -9.69 -19.48 4.63
C VAL A 615 -9.86 -18.00 4.24
N ALA A 616 -10.23 -17.17 5.21
CA ALA A 616 -10.35 -15.73 5.00
C ALA A 616 -8.96 -15.08 4.91
N PRO A 617 -8.77 -14.01 4.08
CA PRO A 617 -7.50 -13.31 3.99
C PRO A 617 -7.11 -12.69 5.33
N LEU A 618 -5.93 -13.03 5.82
CA LEU A 618 -5.30 -12.44 6.99
C LEU A 618 -4.19 -11.49 6.55
N PHE A 619 -4.33 -10.21 6.89
CA PHE A 619 -3.42 -9.15 6.45
C PHE A 619 -2.42 -8.74 7.52
N VAL A 620 -2.78 -8.85 8.79
CA VAL A 620 -2.00 -8.42 9.95
C VAL A 620 -1.95 -9.55 10.96
N THR A 621 -0.77 -9.84 11.48
CA THR A 621 -0.56 -10.85 12.54
C THR A 621 -0.61 -10.21 13.93
N ARG A 622 -0.01 -9.03 14.10
CA ARG A 622 -0.01 -8.31 15.37
C ARG A 622 0.21 -6.81 15.18
N ILE A 623 -0.20 -6.05 16.18
CA ILE A 623 0.03 -4.61 16.31
C ILE A 623 0.71 -4.38 17.66
N GLU A 624 1.81 -3.61 17.65
CA GLU A 624 2.56 -3.19 18.83
C GLU A 624 2.53 -1.65 18.97
N ASP A 625 2.73 -1.17 20.19
CA ASP A 625 2.97 0.26 20.43
C ASP A 625 4.43 0.65 20.12
N SER A 626 4.79 1.92 20.32
CA SER A 626 6.16 2.44 20.12
C SER A 626 7.20 1.72 20.98
N ASP A 627 6.79 1.24 22.17
CA ASP A 627 7.65 0.60 23.15
C ASP A 627 7.82 -0.91 22.89
N GLY A 628 7.09 -1.46 21.90
CA GLY A 628 7.13 -2.88 21.55
C GLY A 628 6.14 -3.74 22.34
N ASN A 629 5.20 -3.14 23.09
CA ASN A 629 4.15 -3.90 23.77
C ASN A 629 3.10 -4.35 22.75
N VAL A 630 2.73 -5.62 22.77
CA VAL A 630 1.71 -6.17 21.89
C VAL A 630 0.34 -5.66 22.30
N LEU A 631 -0.33 -4.95 21.42
CA LEU A 631 -1.67 -4.40 21.62
C LEU A 631 -2.77 -5.35 21.12
N SER A 632 -2.52 -6.03 20.01
CA SER A 632 -3.48 -6.96 19.40
C SER A 632 -2.75 -8.02 18.59
N THR A 633 -3.34 -9.24 18.56
CA THR A 633 -2.94 -10.35 17.69
C THR A 633 -4.15 -10.83 16.90
N PHE A 634 -3.91 -11.34 15.69
CA PHE A 634 -4.97 -11.78 14.79
C PHE A 634 -4.71 -13.24 14.37
N ALA A 635 -5.77 -14.03 14.29
CA ALA A 635 -5.71 -15.45 13.94
C ALA A 635 -6.48 -15.73 12.65
N PRO A 636 -6.11 -16.78 11.90
CA PRO A 636 -6.83 -17.22 10.72
C PRO A 636 -8.31 -17.54 11.02
N GLN A 637 -9.18 -17.16 10.09
CA GLN A 637 -10.60 -17.53 10.10
C GLN A 637 -10.83 -18.57 9.02
N MET A 638 -11.34 -19.75 9.42
CA MET A 638 -11.55 -20.91 8.56
C MET A 638 -12.98 -21.39 8.66
N GLU A 639 -13.55 -21.77 7.54
CA GLU A 639 -14.92 -22.27 7.42
C GLU A 639 -14.95 -23.49 6.49
N GLU A 640 -15.54 -24.59 6.92
CA GLU A 640 -15.84 -25.71 6.02
C GLU A 640 -17.02 -25.30 5.14
N VAL A 641 -16.80 -25.29 3.82
CA VAL A 641 -17.79 -24.81 2.85
C VAL A 641 -18.28 -25.90 1.91
N ILE A 642 -17.53 -26.97 1.75
CA ILE A 642 -17.89 -28.18 0.99
C ILE A 642 -17.29 -29.42 1.66
N SER A 643 -17.87 -30.57 1.34
CA SER A 643 -17.37 -31.86 1.82
C SER A 643 -15.96 -32.15 1.31
N VAL A 644 -15.17 -32.87 2.11
CA VAL A 644 -13.82 -33.30 1.74
C VAL A 644 -13.83 -34.15 0.44
N SER A 645 -14.84 -34.99 0.24
CA SER A 645 -15.03 -35.79 -0.97
C SER A 645 -15.17 -34.94 -2.20
N SER A 646 -16.08 -33.94 -2.15
CA SER A 646 -16.30 -32.99 -3.26
C SER A 646 -15.07 -32.15 -3.52
N ALA A 647 -14.34 -31.73 -2.49
CA ALA A 647 -13.08 -30.99 -2.64
C ALA A 647 -12.04 -31.79 -3.43
N TYR A 648 -11.90 -33.12 -3.13
CA TYR A 648 -10.98 -33.97 -3.91
C TYR A 648 -11.46 -34.22 -5.34
N LYS A 649 -12.77 -34.43 -5.56
CA LYS A 649 -13.32 -34.52 -6.90
C LYS A 649 -13.04 -33.27 -7.72
N MET A 650 -13.25 -32.08 -7.09
CA MET A 650 -12.95 -30.79 -7.72
C MET A 650 -11.47 -30.57 -7.97
N LEU A 651 -10.59 -30.99 -7.06
CA LEU A 651 -9.14 -30.95 -7.25
C LEU A 651 -8.73 -31.72 -8.52
N VAL A 652 -9.24 -32.95 -8.70
CA VAL A 652 -8.99 -33.75 -9.92
C VAL A 652 -9.44 -33.00 -11.18
N MET A 653 -10.61 -32.38 -11.16
CA MET A 653 -11.14 -31.62 -12.29
C MET A 653 -10.35 -30.34 -12.57
N LEU A 654 -9.94 -29.60 -11.55
CA LEU A 654 -9.17 -28.36 -11.69
C LEU A 654 -7.71 -28.61 -12.12
N ARG A 655 -7.14 -29.77 -11.74
CA ARG A 655 -5.86 -30.25 -12.29
C ARG A 655 -5.95 -30.56 -13.78
N ALA A 656 -7.09 -31.11 -14.24
CA ALA A 656 -7.33 -31.35 -15.66
C ALA A 656 -7.41 -30.05 -16.49
N VAL A 657 -7.89 -28.93 -15.93
CA VAL A 657 -7.84 -27.61 -16.60
C VAL A 657 -6.39 -27.23 -16.96
N ILE A 658 -5.44 -27.58 -16.12
CA ILE A 658 -4.01 -27.27 -16.32
C ILE A 658 -3.32 -28.30 -17.23
N ASN A 659 -3.63 -29.56 -17.05
CA ASN A 659 -2.90 -30.65 -17.73
C ASN A 659 -3.49 -30.98 -19.12
N GLU A 660 -4.79 -30.80 -19.28
CA GLU A 660 -5.54 -31.25 -20.47
C GLU A 660 -6.36 -30.10 -21.13
N GLY A 661 -6.43 -28.92 -20.48
CA GLY A 661 -7.39 -27.89 -20.83
C GLY A 661 -6.83 -26.49 -21.05
N THR A 662 -7.70 -25.50 -20.82
CA THR A 662 -7.48 -24.07 -21.13
C THR A 662 -6.35 -23.42 -20.35
N GLY A 663 -5.95 -23.98 -19.21
CA GLY A 663 -4.85 -23.49 -18.34
C GLY A 663 -3.47 -24.03 -18.71
N GLY A 664 -3.36 -24.96 -19.67
CA GLY A 664 -2.11 -25.64 -20.01
C GLY A 664 -0.97 -24.72 -20.46
N ARG A 665 -1.28 -23.48 -20.87
CA ARG A 665 -0.27 -22.48 -21.23
C ARG A 665 0.71 -22.18 -20.09
N VAL A 666 0.35 -22.41 -18.82
CA VAL A 666 1.22 -22.20 -17.65
C VAL A 666 2.51 -23.03 -17.74
N ARG A 667 2.42 -24.23 -18.36
CA ARG A 667 3.57 -25.14 -18.55
C ARG A 667 4.67 -24.54 -19.44
N ARG A 668 4.36 -23.61 -20.33
CA ARG A 668 5.31 -22.90 -21.20
C ARG A 668 6.23 -21.93 -20.42
N TYR A 669 5.86 -21.60 -19.18
CA TYR A 669 6.66 -20.76 -18.29
C TYR A 669 7.65 -21.58 -17.42
N GLY A 670 7.71 -22.90 -17.64
CA GLY A 670 8.60 -23.81 -16.89
C GLY A 670 8.01 -24.21 -15.52
N ILE A 671 6.72 -24.01 -15.31
CA ILE A 671 6.03 -24.42 -14.08
C ILE A 671 5.59 -25.88 -14.23
N THR A 672 6.20 -26.77 -13.43
CA THR A 672 5.93 -28.22 -13.40
C THR A 672 5.14 -28.64 -12.16
N ALA A 673 4.92 -27.74 -11.21
CA ALA A 673 4.23 -27.99 -9.95
C ALA A 673 2.89 -28.70 -10.13
N ASP A 674 2.51 -29.52 -9.16
CA ASP A 674 1.16 -30.05 -9.05
C ASP A 674 0.19 -28.91 -8.70
N MET A 675 -0.74 -28.62 -9.57
CA MET A 675 -1.58 -27.45 -9.45
C MET A 675 -2.96 -27.65 -10.09
N GLY A 676 -3.93 -26.94 -9.55
CA GLY A 676 -5.23 -26.70 -10.17
C GLY A 676 -5.40 -25.26 -10.60
N GLY A 677 -6.38 -25.00 -11.45
CA GLY A 677 -6.67 -23.62 -11.84
C GLY A 677 -7.88 -23.50 -12.77
N LYS A 678 -8.24 -22.25 -13.07
CA LYS A 678 -9.33 -21.93 -14.01
C LYS A 678 -9.08 -20.60 -14.71
N THR A 679 -9.26 -20.60 -16.02
CA THR A 679 -9.29 -19.38 -16.85
C THR A 679 -10.71 -18.81 -16.90
N GLY A 680 -10.81 -17.49 -16.91
CA GLY A 680 -12.06 -16.75 -17.14
C GLY A 680 -11.91 -15.74 -18.26
N THR A 681 -12.94 -15.62 -19.08
CA THR A 681 -13.06 -14.59 -20.10
C THR A 681 -14.53 -14.24 -20.19
N THR A 682 -14.85 -12.96 -20.14
CA THR A 682 -16.23 -12.49 -20.35
C THR A 682 -16.47 -12.15 -21.81
N ASN A 683 -17.74 -11.90 -22.15
CA ASN A 683 -18.10 -11.46 -23.49
C ASN A 683 -17.26 -10.24 -23.89
N ASP A 684 -16.96 -10.15 -25.18
CA ASP A 684 -16.15 -9.07 -25.78
C ASP A 684 -14.73 -8.92 -25.19
N ASN A 685 -14.24 -9.89 -24.40
CA ASN A 685 -12.94 -9.88 -23.74
C ASN A 685 -12.77 -8.70 -22.75
N SER A 686 -13.86 -8.24 -22.14
CA SER A 686 -13.83 -7.10 -21.21
C SER A 686 -13.12 -7.43 -19.90
N ASP A 687 -13.20 -8.70 -19.46
CA ASP A 687 -12.59 -9.18 -18.22
C ASP A 687 -11.84 -10.48 -18.48
N SER A 688 -10.58 -10.49 -18.10
CA SER A 688 -9.66 -11.61 -18.25
C SER A 688 -9.20 -12.08 -16.88
N TRP A 689 -9.45 -13.35 -16.56
CA TRP A 689 -9.17 -13.94 -15.25
C TRP A 689 -8.29 -15.17 -15.35
N PHE A 690 -7.43 -15.35 -14.36
CA PHE A 690 -6.81 -16.63 -14.07
C PHE A 690 -6.74 -16.84 -12.56
N MET A 691 -7.30 -17.97 -12.12
CA MET A 691 -7.17 -18.48 -10.76
C MET A 691 -6.29 -19.72 -10.80
N GLY A 692 -5.21 -19.74 -10.04
CA GLY A 692 -4.31 -20.88 -9.95
C GLY A 692 -3.94 -21.19 -8.52
N PHE A 693 -3.82 -22.46 -8.18
CA PHE A 693 -3.43 -22.89 -6.84
C PHE A 693 -2.54 -24.12 -6.86
N THR A 694 -1.62 -24.18 -5.93
CA THR A 694 -0.72 -25.27 -5.59
C THR A 694 -1.02 -25.74 -4.16
N PRO A 695 -0.38 -26.77 -3.62
CA PRO A 695 -0.58 -27.14 -2.21
C PRO A 695 -0.34 -26.02 -1.21
N SER A 696 0.58 -25.09 -1.51
CA SER A 696 1.06 -24.06 -0.59
C SER A 696 0.66 -22.63 -0.94
N LEU A 697 0.14 -22.37 -2.16
CA LEU A 697 -0.28 -21.03 -2.59
C LEU A 697 -1.54 -21.05 -3.45
N VAL A 698 -2.44 -20.11 -3.20
CA VAL A 698 -3.58 -19.75 -4.07
C VAL A 698 -3.38 -18.34 -4.55
N SER A 699 -3.40 -18.13 -5.86
CA SER A 699 -3.22 -16.80 -6.44
C SER A 699 -4.23 -16.53 -7.54
N GLY A 700 -4.73 -15.29 -7.60
CA GLY A 700 -5.67 -14.82 -8.59
C GLY A 700 -5.18 -13.57 -9.30
N CYS A 701 -5.44 -13.50 -10.59
CA CYS A 701 -5.16 -12.34 -11.42
C CYS A 701 -6.35 -11.98 -12.29
N TRP A 702 -6.65 -10.69 -12.32
CA TRP A 702 -7.60 -10.09 -13.26
C TRP A 702 -6.91 -9.01 -14.09
N VAL A 703 -7.25 -8.92 -15.37
CA VAL A 703 -6.83 -7.86 -16.30
C VAL A 703 -8.04 -7.39 -17.10
N GLY A 704 -8.21 -6.08 -17.26
CA GLY A 704 -9.27 -5.48 -18.06
C GLY A 704 -9.11 -3.98 -18.23
N GLY A 705 -10.03 -3.32 -18.90
CA GLY A 705 -10.09 -1.88 -19.00
C GLY A 705 -10.71 -1.24 -17.74
N ASP A 706 -10.57 0.08 -17.64
CA ASP A 706 -11.24 0.90 -16.61
C ASP A 706 -12.77 0.72 -16.67
N GLU A 707 -13.31 0.68 -17.87
CA GLU A 707 -14.70 0.39 -18.18
C GLU A 707 -14.80 -0.85 -19.07
N ARG A 708 -15.96 -1.54 -19.07
CA ARG A 708 -16.15 -2.79 -19.83
C ARG A 708 -16.03 -2.59 -21.34
N ASP A 709 -16.36 -1.40 -21.82
CA ASP A 709 -16.23 -1.03 -23.24
C ASP A 709 -14.79 -0.77 -23.69
N ILE A 710 -13.81 -0.87 -22.77
CA ILE A 710 -12.38 -0.74 -23.03
C ILE A 710 -11.74 -2.11 -22.93
N HIS A 711 -11.54 -2.77 -24.08
CA HIS A 711 -11.07 -4.16 -24.16
C HIS A 711 -10.37 -4.44 -25.50
N PHE A 712 -9.60 -5.52 -25.57
CA PHE A 712 -9.09 -6.03 -26.84
C PHE A 712 -10.23 -6.50 -27.75
N GLY A 713 -10.12 -6.21 -29.03
CA GLY A 713 -11.12 -6.63 -30.04
C GLY A 713 -11.09 -8.13 -30.36
N THR A 714 -10.05 -8.86 -29.96
CA THR A 714 -9.87 -10.28 -30.23
C THR A 714 -9.45 -11.07 -29.00
N MET A 715 -9.72 -12.37 -29.01
CA MET A 715 -9.31 -13.30 -27.96
C MET A 715 -7.78 -13.50 -27.92
N THR A 716 -7.04 -13.15 -28.98
CA THR A 716 -5.59 -13.38 -29.06
C THR A 716 -4.84 -12.82 -27.86
N TYR A 717 -5.21 -11.62 -27.42
CA TYR A 717 -4.62 -10.95 -26.25
C TYR A 717 -5.63 -10.68 -25.14
N GLY A 718 -6.96 -10.72 -25.46
CA GLY A 718 -8.03 -10.35 -24.54
C GLY A 718 -8.60 -11.50 -23.71
N GLN A 719 -8.18 -12.75 -23.91
CA GLN A 719 -8.66 -13.88 -23.09
C GLN A 719 -7.81 -14.11 -21.83
N GLY A 720 -8.39 -14.70 -20.80
CA GLY A 720 -7.71 -14.97 -19.52
C GLY A 720 -6.39 -15.73 -19.65
N ALA A 721 -6.32 -16.71 -20.57
CA ALA A 721 -5.08 -17.45 -20.86
C ALA A 721 -3.98 -16.60 -21.53
N ALA A 722 -4.30 -15.41 -22.06
CA ALA A 722 -3.34 -14.53 -22.72
C ALA A 722 -3.03 -13.27 -21.92
N ALA A 723 -3.98 -12.75 -21.13
CA ALA A 723 -3.81 -11.53 -20.36
C ALA A 723 -3.46 -11.79 -18.88
N ALA A 724 -4.24 -12.60 -18.16
CA ALA A 724 -4.08 -12.81 -16.73
C ALA A 724 -3.13 -13.97 -16.36
N LEU A 725 -3.25 -15.12 -17.04
CA LEU A 725 -2.42 -16.30 -16.77
C LEU A 725 -0.92 -16.02 -16.85
N PRO A 726 -0.39 -15.27 -17.84
CA PRO A 726 1.05 -14.99 -17.90
C PRO A 726 1.59 -14.17 -16.73
N ILE A 727 0.81 -13.26 -16.16
CA ILE A 727 1.19 -12.51 -14.94
C ILE A 727 1.36 -13.50 -13.79
N TRP A 728 0.37 -14.36 -13.58
CA TRP A 728 0.40 -15.41 -12.57
C TRP A 728 1.61 -16.36 -12.77
N ALA A 729 1.85 -16.80 -13.99
CA ALA A 729 2.93 -17.72 -14.29
C ALA A 729 4.32 -17.09 -14.12
N THR A 730 4.51 -15.82 -14.50
CA THR A 730 5.75 -15.07 -14.30
C THR A 730 6.02 -14.87 -12.80
N TYR A 731 4.99 -14.53 -12.02
CA TYR A 731 5.08 -14.44 -10.57
C TYR A 731 5.51 -15.77 -9.94
N MET A 732 4.83 -16.89 -10.26
CA MET A 732 5.16 -18.22 -9.71
C MET A 732 6.55 -18.69 -10.13
N LYS A 733 6.98 -18.39 -11.36
CA LYS A 733 8.35 -18.68 -11.83
C LYS A 733 9.40 -17.99 -10.96
N LYS A 734 9.17 -16.72 -10.58
CA LYS A 734 10.07 -15.98 -9.68
C LYS A 734 10.03 -16.56 -8.26
N VAL A 735 8.84 -16.88 -7.74
CA VAL A 735 8.68 -17.50 -6.41
C VAL A 735 9.44 -18.84 -6.32
N TYR A 736 9.28 -19.72 -7.32
CA TYR A 736 10.01 -20.99 -7.35
C TYR A 736 11.51 -20.84 -7.65
N GLY A 737 11.90 -19.72 -8.23
CA GLY A 737 13.30 -19.39 -8.49
C GLY A 737 14.05 -18.85 -7.26
N ASP A 738 13.35 -18.54 -6.17
CA ASP A 738 13.93 -18.01 -4.93
C ASP A 738 13.88 -19.06 -3.81
N PRO A 739 15.01 -19.78 -3.55
CA PRO A 739 15.06 -20.80 -2.52
C PRO A 739 14.79 -20.26 -1.10
N SER A 740 15.01 -18.97 -0.85
CA SER A 740 14.80 -18.35 0.46
C SER A 740 13.33 -18.36 0.90
N LEU A 741 12.40 -18.48 -0.06
CA LEU A 741 10.97 -18.53 0.19
C LEU A 741 10.46 -19.92 0.59
N GLY A 742 11.23 -20.99 0.37
CA GLY A 742 10.89 -22.35 0.77
C GLY A 742 9.83 -23.05 -0.08
N TYR A 743 9.35 -22.45 -1.19
CA TYR A 743 8.39 -23.08 -2.10
C TYR A 743 9.08 -24.00 -3.10
N SER A 744 8.47 -25.18 -3.35
CA SER A 744 9.01 -26.18 -4.28
C SER A 744 8.00 -26.60 -5.32
N GLN A 745 8.47 -26.80 -6.57
CA GLN A 745 7.65 -27.39 -7.63
C GLN A 745 7.41 -28.90 -7.45
N THR A 746 8.09 -29.55 -6.49
CA THR A 746 7.92 -30.97 -6.20
C THR A 746 6.84 -31.25 -5.17
N GLU A 747 6.24 -30.22 -4.57
CA GLU A 747 5.07 -30.38 -3.70
C GLU A 747 3.89 -30.97 -4.46
N THR A 748 3.18 -31.91 -3.84
CA THR A 748 2.01 -32.56 -4.41
C THR A 748 0.83 -32.54 -3.47
N PHE A 749 -0.37 -32.49 -4.02
CA PHE A 749 -1.60 -32.67 -3.25
C PHE A 749 -1.70 -34.13 -2.79
N LYS A 750 -1.96 -34.31 -1.50
CA LYS A 750 -2.15 -35.63 -0.92
C LYS A 750 -3.62 -36.05 -1.06
N LEU A 751 -3.89 -37.01 -1.90
CA LEU A 751 -5.20 -37.68 -1.98
C LEU A 751 -5.25 -38.85 -0.96
N PRO A 752 -6.42 -39.19 -0.43
CA PRO A 752 -6.56 -40.38 0.41
C PRO A 752 -6.17 -41.64 -0.35
N GLU A 753 -5.62 -42.62 0.37
CA GLU A 753 -5.31 -43.93 -0.22
C GLU A 753 -6.62 -44.60 -0.66
N GLY A 754 -6.65 -45.10 -1.92
CA GLY A 754 -7.82 -45.70 -2.50
C GLY A 754 -8.93 -44.72 -2.95
N PHE A 755 -8.65 -43.41 -2.98
CA PHE A 755 -9.62 -42.45 -3.46
C PHE A 755 -9.93 -42.65 -4.96
N ASP A 756 -11.17 -42.98 -5.25
CA ASP A 756 -11.69 -43.06 -6.61
C ASP A 756 -12.56 -41.83 -6.92
N PRO A 757 -12.15 -40.95 -7.83
CA PRO A 757 -12.94 -39.79 -8.19
C PRO A 757 -14.23 -40.14 -8.94
N CYS A 758 -14.33 -41.38 -9.47
CA CYS A 758 -15.46 -41.91 -10.21
C CYS A 758 -16.44 -42.71 -9.34
N ALA A 759 -16.13 -42.91 -8.07
CA ALA A 759 -17.05 -43.58 -7.14
C ALA A 759 -18.39 -42.83 -7.06
N GLY A 760 -19.48 -43.54 -7.30
CA GLY A 760 -20.85 -42.99 -7.37
C GLY A 760 -21.30 -42.57 -8.78
N SER A 761 -20.47 -42.84 -9.83
CA SER A 761 -20.91 -42.64 -11.21
C SER A 761 -21.91 -43.72 -11.61
N GLU A 762 -23.19 -43.42 -11.43
CA GLU A 762 -24.24 -44.13 -12.17
C GLU A 762 -24.48 -43.37 -13.48
N THR A 763 -24.53 -44.08 -14.57
CA THR A 763 -24.94 -43.49 -15.86
C THR A 763 -26.42 -43.09 -15.73
N PRO A 764 -26.73 -41.79 -15.74
CA PRO A 764 -28.14 -41.38 -15.59
C PRO A 764 -28.84 -41.45 -16.95
N ASP A 765 -29.30 -42.59 -17.32
CA ASP A 765 -30.45 -42.70 -18.23
C ASP A 765 -31.70 -42.89 -17.35
N GLY A 766 -32.35 -41.82 -17.03
CA GLY A 766 -33.81 -41.76 -16.81
C GLY A 766 -34.37 -41.85 -15.40
N GLU A 767 -33.81 -41.29 -14.32
CA GLU A 767 -34.60 -41.08 -13.10
C GLU A 767 -34.58 -39.63 -12.61
N VAL A 768 -35.79 -39.14 -12.36
CA VAL A 768 -36.05 -37.84 -11.73
C VAL A 768 -35.63 -37.93 -10.26
N PHE A 769 -34.66 -37.15 -9.83
CA PHE A 769 -34.31 -37.05 -8.42
C PHE A 769 -35.48 -36.44 -7.64
N GLU A 770 -36.05 -37.16 -6.72
CA GLU A 770 -36.92 -36.61 -5.67
C GLU A 770 -36.12 -35.63 -4.82
N GLU A 771 -36.75 -34.50 -4.51
CA GLU A 771 -36.25 -33.49 -3.58
C GLU A 771 -36.00 -34.11 -2.19
N THR A 772 -34.77 -34.54 -1.92
CA THR A 772 -34.37 -34.74 -0.54
C THR A 772 -33.95 -33.37 0.02
N GLY A 773 -34.79 -32.88 0.94
CA GLY A 773 -34.65 -31.55 1.52
C GLY A 773 -33.31 -31.35 2.20
N LEU A 774 -32.61 -30.36 1.72
CA LEU A 774 -31.43 -29.74 2.37
C LEU A 774 -31.82 -28.81 3.54
N ASP A 775 -33.08 -28.88 4.00
CA ASP A 775 -33.60 -28.02 5.07
C ASP A 775 -33.02 -28.34 6.47
N ASP A 776 -32.40 -29.53 6.64
CA ASP A 776 -31.90 -29.96 7.95
C ASP A 776 -30.41 -29.57 8.22
N LEU A 777 -29.74 -28.96 7.26
CA LEU A 777 -28.33 -28.58 7.43
C LEU A 777 -28.09 -27.09 7.74
N PHE A 778 -29.17 -26.28 7.81
CA PHE A 778 -29.05 -24.82 7.98
C PHE A 778 -30.09 -24.21 8.95
N ASN A 779 -30.51 -24.94 10.00
CA ASN A 779 -31.17 -24.34 11.16
C ASN A 779 -30.17 -24.00 12.25
#